data_9d10c3ec0c5feb1a2f7e4dbcc9e64b4c
#
_entry.id   9d10c3ec0c5feb1a2f7e4dbcc9e64b4c
#
_cell.length_a   1.000
_cell.length_b   1.000
_cell.length_c   1.000
_cell.angle_alpha   90.00
_cell.angle_beta   90.00
_cell.angle_gamma   90.00
#
_symmetry.space_group_name_H-M   'P 1'
#
loop_
_entity.id
_entity.type
_entity.pdbx_description
1 polymer ?
#
loop_
_entity_poly.entity_id
_entity_poly.type
_entity_poly.pdbx_seq_one_letter_code
_entity_poly.pdbx_strand_id
1 'polypeptide(L)'
;MRRKVPSPKRKGVARVPVVMQMENMECGAACLSMVLAYYGKWLPLSELRNYCGSSRDGAKLSSVAKTSRSLGMNAQGYRYETEEFFDSASFPCIVHWRFTHFVVVCGRRGSTVYINDPAGGSQKISMEDFDEAFTGVCLELSPGKDFEPSGSPRSMVSYLKENLRGAGRTAAFVVAASLLVSLCSLFLPAFSRVFIDRILSKEDPQWLKPMLLILIVLCLVELAVGLVQSVWQMKLFGMLGIKASSRYMWHIFHMPAEFYFQRQPGDLQQNEEANRLISETFILRFVPLIIGAQMMLFYAVAMFYYSLILSLIGFSVVAANLFLTRYIANRRINILRVIRRDQGKLMTSSMAGVRMLETIKASGAENSWFARWAGYQANVNEQNVRFEKVTRILGSLPGVLIRLSSVLLLCIGIYLVIRGHFTLGCVVAFQSLLTSFTEPAMELVSSNQMLQEMRTDMERIEDIMAYPEYDLLKEDTPEKGFRRIKGEIELRKLTFGYSGLEEPLISDLSFHVPAGSSVAIVGASGCGKSTILSLVSGLYTPWEGEILFDGIPMQDYTRGELRGSLSVIDQKIVLFSDTIANNIRMWDESIEDYEVILAAKDAHIHEDIMAREKGYGHILLEGGADLSGGQRQRLEIARALAADPSIVIMDEATSALDSGTENLVVKNIRDRGITCLIVAHRLSTIRDCDRIIVLEQGRIAEQGTHEELMTLNGLYASLVKNN
;
A
#
# COMPACT_ATOMS: atom_id res chain seq x y z
N MET A 1 -4.16 -34.33 -4.03
CA MET A 1 -3.09 -34.80 -3.10
C MET A 1 -3.14 -33.91 -1.84
N ARG A 2 -3.49 -34.47 -0.67
CA ARG A 2 -3.45 -33.71 0.60
C ARG A 2 -1.98 -33.35 0.87
N ARG A 3 -1.67 -32.06 0.94
CA ARG A 3 -0.32 -31.59 1.29
C ARG A 3 0.00 -32.09 2.70
N LYS A 4 1.13 -32.75 2.88
CA LYS A 4 1.60 -33.23 4.19
C LYS A 4 1.91 -31.99 5.05
N VAL A 5 1.16 -31.78 6.13
CA VAL A 5 1.38 -30.68 7.07
C VAL A 5 2.71 -30.94 7.79
N PRO A 6 3.67 -30.00 7.78
CA PRO A 6 4.93 -30.17 8.50
C PRO A 6 4.67 -30.22 10.01
N SER A 7 5.46 -30.99 10.75
CA SER A 7 5.43 -31.00 12.21
C SER A 7 6.27 -29.84 12.79
N PRO A 8 5.92 -29.32 13.98
CA PRO A 8 6.74 -28.35 14.68
C PRO A 8 8.14 -28.94 14.97
N LYS A 9 9.17 -28.11 14.88
CA LYS A 9 10.55 -28.53 15.11
C LYS A 9 11.01 -28.13 16.51
N ARG A 10 11.50 -29.07 17.29
CA ARG A 10 12.15 -28.78 18.58
C ARG A 10 13.62 -28.43 18.42
N LYS A 11 14.31 -28.90 17.38
CA LYS A 11 15.73 -28.62 17.08
C LYS A 11 15.91 -28.24 15.61
N GLY A 12 16.81 -27.29 15.35
CA GLY A 12 17.14 -26.81 14.00
C GLY A 12 16.31 -25.60 13.58
N VAL A 13 16.31 -25.30 12.28
CA VAL A 13 15.65 -24.10 11.72
C VAL A 13 14.47 -24.49 10.85
N ALA A 14 13.29 -23.97 11.14
CA ALA A 14 12.10 -24.10 10.30
C ALA A 14 12.21 -23.13 9.10
N ARG A 15 11.84 -23.60 7.90
CA ARG A 15 11.79 -22.74 6.70
C ARG A 15 10.40 -22.09 6.61
N VAL A 16 10.23 -20.99 7.30
CA VAL A 16 8.98 -20.24 7.36
C VAL A 16 8.95 -19.23 6.21
N PRO A 17 7.87 -19.17 5.41
CA PRO A 17 7.68 -18.10 4.44
C PRO A 17 7.66 -16.74 5.15
N VAL A 18 8.26 -15.71 4.53
CA VAL A 18 8.21 -14.35 5.07
C VAL A 18 6.98 -13.67 4.50
N VAL A 19 6.16 -13.12 5.38
CA VAL A 19 5.05 -12.22 5.04
C VAL A 19 5.37 -10.87 5.67
N MET A 20 5.48 -9.84 4.84
CA MET A 20 5.78 -8.50 5.32
C MET A 20 4.52 -7.84 5.85
N GLN A 21 4.63 -7.13 7.00
CA GLN A 21 3.55 -6.28 7.46
C GLN A 21 3.39 -5.10 6.49
N MET A 22 2.17 -4.69 6.25
CA MET A 22 1.84 -3.55 5.41
C MET A 22 1.79 -2.26 6.24
N GLU A 23 1.42 -2.38 7.52
CA GLU A 23 1.27 -1.29 8.47
C GLU A 23 2.03 -1.56 9.77
N ASN A 24 2.33 -0.48 10.52
CA ASN A 24 3.10 -0.59 11.76
C ASN A 24 2.39 -1.42 12.85
N MET A 25 1.07 -1.51 12.80
CA MET A 25 0.24 -2.18 13.83
C MET A 25 -0.13 -3.64 13.48
N GLU A 26 0.36 -4.19 12.37
CA GLU A 26 -0.02 -5.52 11.85
C GLU A 26 0.97 -6.64 12.20
N CYS A 27 2.01 -6.36 12.98
CA CYS A 27 3.05 -7.35 13.25
C CYS A 27 2.50 -8.68 13.78
N GLY A 28 1.46 -8.66 14.63
CA GLY A 28 0.82 -9.86 15.16
C GLY A 28 0.11 -10.70 14.08
N ALA A 29 -0.69 -10.05 13.21
CA ALA A 29 -1.39 -10.71 12.11
C ALA A 29 -0.40 -11.25 11.05
N ALA A 30 0.66 -10.50 10.72
CA ALA A 30 1.70 -10.91 9.80
C ALA A 30 2.49 -12.12 10.35
N CYS A 31 2.84 -12.13 11.64
CA CYS A 31 3.46 -13.28 12.29
C CYS A 31 2.56 -14.52 12.24
N LEU A 32 1.26 -14.35 12.50
CA LEU A 32 0.30 -15.45 12.39
C LEU A 32 0.20 -15.96 10.96
N SER A 33 0.14 -15.08 9.96
CA SER A 33 0.15 -15.45 8.53
C SER A 33 1.37 -16.29 8.16
N MET A 34 2.57 -15.90 8.62
CA MET A 34 3.81 -16.68 8.39
C MET A 34 3.73 -18.08 8.97
N VAL A 35 3.21 -18.23 10.19
CA VAL A 35 3.10 -19.54 10.85
C VAL A 35 2.03 -20.40 10.18
N LEU A 36 0.87 -19.84 9.84
CA LEU A 36 -0.18 -20.55 9.09
C LEU A 36 0.32 -21.01 7.71
N ALA A 37 1.04 -20.14 6.99
CA ALA A 37 1.64 -20.46 5.70
C ALA A 37 2.68 -21.60 5.81
N TYR A 38 3.46 -21.66 6.89
CA TYR A 38 4.37 -22.77 7.17
C TYR A 38 3.63 -24.10 7.26
N TYR A 39 2.47 -24.12 7.91
CA TYR A 39 1.63 -25.31 8.00
C TYR A 39 0.74 -25.57 6.78
N GLY A 40 0.78 -24.68 5.77
CA GLY A 40 0.10 -24.83 4.48
C GLY A 40 -1.26 -24.16 4.37
N LYS A 41 -1.63 -23.29 5.32
CA LYS A 41 -2.83 -22.46 5.26
C LYS A 41 -2.45 -21.03 4.87
N TRP A 42 -2.83 -20.63 3.65
CA TRP A 42 -2.53 -19.31 3.10
C TRP A 42 -3.79 -18.44 3.14
N LEU A 43 -3.79 -17.43 3.99
CA LEU A 43 -4.86 -16.45 4.12
C LEU A 43 -4.29 -15.06 3.80
N PRO A 44 -5.06 -14.17 3.15
CA PRO A 44 -4.69 -12.78 2.97
C PRO A 44 -4.44 -12.09 4.32
N LEU A 45 -3.49 -11.15 4.35
CA LEU A 45 -3.17 -10.43 5.59
C LEU A 45 -4.34 -9.55 6.04
N SER A 46 -5.09 -8.97 5.10
CA SER A 46 -6.33 -8.22 5.35
C SER A 46 -7.38 -9.02 6.11
N GLU A 47 -7.58 -10.28 5.75
CA GLU A 47 -8.52 -11.19 6.44
C GLU A 47 -8.05 -11.52 7.85
N LEU A 48 -6.75 -11.82 8.02
CA LEU A 48 -6.17 -12.10 9.34
C LEU A 48 -6.16 -10.87 10.26
N ARG A 49 -6.03 -9.67 9.70
CA ARG A 49 -6.16 -8.42 10.43
C ARG A 49 -7.54 -8.30 11.08
N ASN A 50 -8.58 -8.54 10.30
CA ASN A 50 -9.96 -8.49 10.78
C ASN A 50 -10.19 -9.54 11.86
N TYR A 51 -9.72 -10.78 11.67
CA TYR A 51 -9.82 -11.83 12.68
C TYR A 51 -9.03 -11.54 13.96
N CYS A 52 -7.86 -10.91 13.87
CA CYS A 52 -7.07 -10.54 15.05
C CYS A 52 -7.62 -9.30 15.79
N GLY A 53 -8.63 -8.62 15.23
CA GLY A 53 -9.19 -7.41 15.81
C GLY A 53 -8.12 -6.34 15.99
N SER A 54 -7.25 -6.16 14.97
CA SER A 54 -6.19 -5.15 15.01
C SER A 54 -6.83 -3.77 15.10
N SER A 55 -6.78 -3.18 16.29
CA SER A 55 -7.22 -1.82 16.56
C SER A 55 -6.12 -0.82 16.18
N ARG A 56 -6.40 0.47 16.33
CA ARG A 56 -5.42 1.55 16.15
C ARG A 56 -4.14 1.39 16.99
N ASP A 57 -4.23 0.60 18.08
CA ASP A 57 -3.11 0.31 19.01
C ASP A 57 -2.41 -1.03 18.73
N GLY A 58 -2.77 -1.73 17.62
CA GLY A 58 -2.23 -3.01 17.24
C GLY A 58 -2.98 -4.22 17.80
N ALA A 59 -2.50 -5.43 17.47
CA ALA A 59 -3.09 -6.67 17.94
C ALA A 59 -2.44 -7.13 19.26
N LYS A 60 -3.24 -7.43 20.27
CA LYS A 60 -2.76 -8.07 21.53
C LYS A 60 -2.39 -9.53 21.25
N LEU A 61 -1.36 -10.07 21.92
CA LEU A 61 -0.98 -11.48 21.77
C LEU A 61 -2.12 -12.45 22.11
N SER A 62 -2.99 -12.06 23.04
CA SER A 62 -4.21 -12.81 23.38
C SER A 62 -5.21 -12.89 22.23
N SER A 63 -5.35 -11.82 21.45
CA SER A 63 -6.18 -11.79 20.24
C SER A 63 -5.61 -12.69 19.14
N VAL A 64 -4.29 -12.62 18.92
CA VAL A 64 -3.58 -13.54 17.99
C VAL A 64 -3.79 -15.01 18.40
N ALA A 65 -3.73 -15.31 19.70
CA ALA A 65 -3.96 -16.66 20.20
C ALA A 65 -5.42 -17.13 20.02
N LYS A 66 -6.41 -16.24 20.27
CA LYS A 66 -7.84 -16.54 20.03
C LYS A 66 -8.10 -16.83 18.55
N THR A 67 -7.61 -15.95 17.66
CA THR A 67 -7.72 -16.15 16.20
C THR A 67 -7.03 -17.42 15.73
N SER A 68 -5.85 -17.74 16.27
CA SER A 68 -5.17 -19.00 15.94
C SER A 68 -6.04 -20.21 16.25
N ARG A 69 -6.71 -20.19 17.40
CA ARG A 69 -7.61 -21.28 17.83
C ARG A 69 -8.86 -21.39 16.95
N SER A 70 -9.47 -20.25 16.58
CA SER A 70 -10.63 -20.26 15.65
C SER A 70 -10.27 -20.79 14.26
N LEU A 71 -9.00 -20.67 13.84
CA LEU A 71 -8.49 -21.20 12.58
C LEU A 71 -8.03 -22.68 12.66
N GLY A 72 -8.28 -23.36 13.78
CA GLY A 72 -7.99 -24.77 13.99
C GLY A 72 -6.59 -25.07 14.53
N MET A 73 -5.84 -24.04 15.01
CA MET A 73 -4.53 -24.23 15.62
C MET A 73 -4.64 -24.44 17.14
N ASN A 74 -3.71 -25.22 17.68
CA ASN A 74 -3.43 -25.22 19.12
C ASN A 74 -2.49 -24.06 19.41
N ALA A 75 -2.92 -23.10 20.24
CA ALA A 75 -2.16 -21.90 20.60
C ALA A 75 -1.97 -21.85 22.12
N GLN A 76 -0.72 -21.84 22.58
CA GLN A 76 -0.37 -21.77 23.99
C GLN A 76 0.70 -20.69 24.21
N GLY A 77 0.45 -19.82 25.16
CA GLY A 77 1.40 -18.78 25.58
C GLY A 77 2.30 -19.31 26.69
N TYR A 78 3.61 -19.05 26.55
CA TYR A 78 4.61 -19.40 27.55
C TYR A 78 5.46 -18.21 27.90
N ARG A 79 6.13 -18.28 29.06
CA ARG A 79 7.17 -17.37 29.46
C ARG A 79 8.44 -18.18 29.69
N TYR A 80 9.51 -17.81 28.99
CA TYR A 80 10.80 -18.49 29.02
C TYR A 80 11.92 -17.49 29.31
N GLU A 81 12.96 -17.96 29.98
CA GLU A 81 14.27 -17.33 29.91
C GLU A 81 14.97 -17.73 28.60
N THR A 82 15.91 -16.92 28.12
CA THR A 82 16.50 -17.07 26.78
C THR A 82 17.17 -18.42 26.57
N GLU A 83 17.84 -18.98 27.59
CA GLU A 83 18.51 -20.29 27.49
C GLU A 83 17.46 -21.43 27.42
N GLU A 84 16.48 -21.41 28.29
CA GLU A 84 15.40 -22.39 28.36
C GLU A 84 14.52 -22.39 27.12
N PHE A 85 14.31 -21.20 26.50
CA PHE A 85 13.51 -21.03 25.30
C PHE A 85 13.94 -21.94 24.15
N PHE A 86 15.23 -22.01 23.85
CA PHE A 86 15.73 -22.81 22.72
C PHE A 86 15.74 -24.31 22.98
N ASP A 87 15.67 -24.74 24.23
CA ASP A 87 15.65 -26.18 24.58
C ASP A 87 14.22 -26.72 24.73
N SER A 88 13.27 -25.85 25.11
CA SER A 88 11.89 -26.25 25.42
C SER A 88 10.88 -25.87 24.34
N ALA A 89 11.06 -24.73 23.66
CA ALA A 89 10.09 -24.22 22.70
C ALA A 89 10.03 -25.00 21.38
N SER A 90 8.85 -24.98 20.77
CA SER A 90 8.58 -25.57 19.45
C SER A 90 8.58 -24.51 18.35
N PHE A 91 9.35 -24.74 17.28
CA PHE A 91 9.48 -23.78 16.17
C PHE A 91 8.65 -24.18 14.94
N PRO A 92 8.08 -23.21 14.22
CA PRO A 92 8.10 -21.76 14.43
C PRO A 92 7.16 -21.31 15.56
N CYS A 93 7.55 -20.24 16.28
CA CYS A 93 6.74 -19.63 17.32
C CYS A 93 6.78 -18.10 17.19
N ILE A 94 5.75 -17.40 17.71
CA ILE A 94 5.69 -15.95 17.73
C ILE A 94 6.21 -15.45 19.07
N VAL A 95 7.14 -14.50 19.06
CA VAL A 95 7.69 -13.91 20.29
C VAL A 95 7.44 -12.40 20.34
N HIS A 96 7.27 -11.89 21.56
CA HIS A 96 7.20 -10.46 21.82
C HIS A 96 8.61 -9.87 21.84
N TRP A 97 8.80 -8.81 21.08
CA TRP A 97 10.11 -8.25 20.72
C TRP A 97 10.21 -6.79 21.14
N ARG A 98 11.25 -6.42 21.88
CA ARG A 98 11.50 -5.03 22.31
C ARG A 98 10.30 -4.32 22.91
N PHE A 99 9.39 -5.06 23.57
CA PHE A 99 8.15 -4.57 24.22
C PHE A 99 7.10 -3.91 23.30
N THR A 100 7.34 -3.79 22.00
CA THR A 100 6.44 -3.07 21.07
C THR A 100 6.14 -3.82 19.78
N HIS A 101 6.75 -4.99 19.57
CA HIS A 101 6.72 -5.68 18.29
C HIS A 101 6.57 -7.19 18.44
N PHE A 102 6.15 -7.88 17.37
CA PHE A 102 6.12 -9.33 17.29
C PHE A 102 6.99 -9.82 16.15
N VAL A 103 7.73 -10.91 16.35
CA VAL A 103 8.52 -11.59 15.33
C VAL A 103 8.34 -13.10 15.41
N VAL A 104 8.59 -13.81 14.30
CA VAL A 104 8.56 -15.27 14.27
C VAL A 104 9.97 -15.81 14.44
N VAL A 105 10.21 -16.60 15.50
CA VAL A 105 11.45 -17.33 15.67
C VAL A 105 11.36 -18.65 14.91
N CYS A 106 12.30 -18.83 13.97
CA CYS A 106 12.38 -20.04 13.14
C CYS A 106 13.26 -21.14 13.75
N GLY A 107 14.07 -20.80 14.76
CA GLY A 107 14.98 -21.70 15.45
C GLY A 107 16.42 -21.20 15.50
N ARG A 108 17.35 -22.03 16.03
CA ARG A 108 18.79 -21.71 16.11
C ARG A 108 19.68 -22.74 15.41
N ARG A 109 20.85 -22.28 14.97
CA ARG A 109 21.93 -23.16 14.50
C ARG A 109 23.26 -22.67 15.09
N GLY A 110 23.76 -23.38 16.08
CA GLY A 110 24.91 -22.91 16.88
C GLY A 110 24.55 -21.65 17.65
N SER A 111 25.38 -20.62 17.56
CA SER A 111 25.18 -19.31 18.20
C SER A 111 24.30 -18.34 17.37
N THR A 112 23.80 -18.75 16.22
CA THR A 112 23.01 -17.89 15.33
C THR A 112 21.53 -18.22 15.44
N VAL A 113 20.72 -17.24 15.74
CA VAL A 113 19.24 -17.30 15.79
C VAL A 113 18.66 -16.81 14.47
N TYR A 114 17.69 -17.54 13.96
CA TYR A 114 16.97 -17.21 12.72
C TYR A 114 15.57 -16.68 13.07
N ILE A 115 15.31 -15.44 12.70
CA ILE A 115 14.02 -14.79 12.91
C ILE A 115 13.45 -14.30 11.58
N ASN A 116 12.13 -14.32 11.48
CA ASN A 116 11.40 -13.59 10.45
C ASN A 116 10.69 -12.41 11.12
N ASP A 117 11.18 -11.24 10.83
CA ASP A 117 10.61 -9.98 11.29
C ASP A 117 9.64 -9.48 10.20
N PRO A 118 8.35 -9.27 10.51
CA PRO A 118 7.39 -8.76 9.53
C PRO A 118 7.76 -7.37 9.00
N ALA A 119 8.52 -6.55 9.75
CA ALA A 119 8.99 -5.25 9.29
C ALA A 119 10.33 -5.31 8.53
N GLY A 120 11.20 -6.26 8.88
CA GLY A 120 12.58 -6.33 8.40
C GLY A 120 12.90 -7.55 7.51
N GLY A 121 11.96 -8.49 7.36
CA GLY A 121 12.16 -9.74 6.63
C GLY A 121 12.96 -10.78 7.41
N SER A 122 13.51 -11.78 6.72
CA SER A 122 14.30 -12.84 7.36
C SER A 122 15.68 -12.31 7.81
N GLN A 123 16.00 -12.51 9.07
CA GLN A 123 17.23 -12.02 9.70
C GLN A 123 17.97 -13.15 10.42
N LYS A 124 19.30 -12.98 10.52
CA LYS A 124 20.17 -13.81 11.32
C LYS A 124 20.81 -12.90 12.37
N ILE A 125 20.60 -13.20 13.62
CA ILE A 125 21.10 -12.41 14.75
C ILE A 125 21.96 -13.27 15.66
N SER A 126 22.82 -12.63 16.44
CA SER A 126 23.59 -13.30 17.48
C SER A 126 22.69 -13.69 18.65
N MET A 127 23.18 -14.58 19.51
CA MET A 127 22.45 -14.95 20.73
C MET A 127 22.35 -13.76 21.69
N GLU A 128 23.38 -12.92 21.73
CA GLU A 128 23.43 -11.70 22.55
C GLU A 128 22.35 -10.68 22.10
N ASP A 129 22.27 -10.38 20.78
CA ASP A 129 21.25 -9.50 20.23
C ASP A 129 19.83 -10.05 20.45
N PHE A 130 19.69 -11.39 20.46
CA PHE A 130 18.40 -12.03 20.73
C PHE A 130 17.99 -11.82 22.20
N ASP A 131 18.90 -12.04 23.14
CA ASP A 131 18.67 -11.91 24.56
C ASP A 131 18.29 -10.47 24.94
N GLU A 132 18.96 -9.47 24.38
CA GLU A 132 18.67 -8.05 24.60
C GLU A 132 17.24 -7.65 24.13
N ALA A 133 16.73 -8.31 23.09
CA ALA A 133 15.48 -7.93 22.46
C ALA A 133 14.27 -8.82 22.83
N PHE A 134 14.51 -10.04 23.31
CA PHE A 134 13.48 -10.98 23.71
C PHE A 134 12.88 -10.61 25.07
N THR A 135 11.56 -10.49 25.15
CA THR A 135 10.86 -10.08 26.39
C THR A 135 10.47 -11.26 27.29
N GLY A 136 10.84 -12.47 26.93
CA GLY A 136 10.46 -13.69 27.63
C GLY A 136 9.09 -14.27 27.24
N VAL A 137 8.26 -13.54 26.46
CA VAL A 137 6.91 -13.98 26.09
C VAL A 137 6.91 -14.64 24.71
N CYS A 138 6.37 -15.86 24.66
CA CYS A 138 6.27 -16.68 23.46
C CYS A 138 4.86 -17.26 23.28
N LEU A 139 4.38 -17.30 22.03
CA LEU A 139 3.19 -18.00 21.61
C LEU A 139 3.59 -19.17 20.70
N GLU A 140 3.45 -20.38 21.22
CA GLU A 140 3.65 -21.61 20.44
C GLU A 140 2.38 -21.99 19.71
N LEU A 141 2.55 -22.34 18.43
CA LEU A 141 1.47 -22.67 17.52
C LEU A 141 1.73 -24.02 16.86
N SER A 142 0.76 -24.91 16.93
CA SER A 142 0.79 -26.21 16.26
C SER A 142 -0.55 -26.55 15.63
N PRO A 143 -0.62 -27.33 14.56
CA PRO A 143 -1.87 -27.75 13.95
C PRO A 143 -2.73 -28.56 14.94
N GLY A 144 -4.00 -28.14 15.12
CA GLY A 144 -5.00 -28.86 15.88
C GLY A 144 -5.67 -29.96 15.04
N LYS A 145 -6.66 -30.64 15.63
CA LYS A 145 -7.43 -31.69 14.93
C LYS A 145 -8.28 -31.14 13.79
N ASP A 146 -8.75 -29.90 13.94
CA ASP A 146 -9.64 -29.21 12.98
C ASP A 146 -8.85 -28.33 11.99
N PHE A 147 -7.52 -28.41 11.97
CA PHE A 147 -6.69 -27.63 11.08
C PHE A 147 -6.70 -28.20 9.66
N GLU A 148 -7.22 -27.41 8.72
CA GLU A 148 -7.24 -27.75 7.30
C GLU A 148 -6.31 -26.81 6.50
N PRO A 149 -5.30 -27.36 5.79
CA PRO A 149 -4.49 -26.59 4.85
C PRO A 149 -5.36 -26.06 3.71
N SER A 150 -5.29 -24.78 3.43
CA SER A 150 -6.08 -24.11 2.39
C SER A 150 -5.30 -22.99 1.72
N GLY A 151 -5.73 -22.61 0.51
CA GLY A 151 -5.10 -21.54 -0.24
C GLY A 151 -3.75 -21.94 -0.85
N SER A 152 -3.14 -21.01 -1.54
CA SER A 152 -1.80 -21.12 -2.12
C SER A 152 -1.18 -19.72 -2.24
N PRO A 153 0.15 -19.60 -2.18
CA PRO A 153 0.79 -18.33 -2.47
C PRO A 153 0.41 -17.87 -3.86
N ARG A 154 0.01 -16.62 -4.00
CA ARG A 154 -0.36 -16.05 -5.30
C ARG A 154 0.87 -16.01 -6.20
N SER A 155 0.64 -16.33 -7.48
CA SER A 155 1.71 -16.39 -8.47
C SER A 155 1.84 -15.05 -9.18
N MET A 156 3.08 -14.54 -9.27
CA MET A 156 3.41 -13.37 -10.10
C MET A 156 2.89 -13.49 -11.54
N VAL A 157 2.94 -14.73 -12.10
CA VAL A 157 2.43 -14.99 -13.45
C VAL A 157 0.91 -14.79 -13.54
N SER A 158 0.16 -15.14 -12.50
CA SER A 158 -1.29 -14.93 -12.45
C SER A 158 -1.64 -13.44 -12.45
N TYR A 159 -0.96 -12.65 -11.62
CA TYR A 159 -1.12 -11.20 -11.55
C TYR A 159 -0.81 -10.53 -12.89
N LEU A 160 0.33 -10.88 -13.50
CA LEU A 160 0.73 -10.33 -14.79
C LEU A 160 -0.26 -10.71 -15.90
N LYS A 161 -0.76 -11.95 -15.91
CA LYS A 161 -1.76 -12.41 -16.90
C LYS A 161 -3.06 -11.62 -16.78
N GLU A 162 -3.49 -11.28 -15.57
CA GLU A 162 -4.68 -10.48 -15.34
C GLU A 162 -4.50 -9.04 -15.84
N ASN A 163 -3.36 -8.42 -15.53
CA ASN A 163 -3.05 -7.06 -15.97
C ASN A 163 -2.84 -6.97 -17.50
N LEU A 164 -2.29 -8.03 -18.13
CA LEU A 164 -2.12 -8.12 -19.59
C LEU A 164 -3.42 -8.37 -20.35
N ARG A 165 -4.56 -8.64 -19.68
CA ARG A 165 -5.84 -8.79 -20.37
C ARG A 165 -6.20 -7.52 -21.14
N GLY A 166 -6.35 -7.65 -22.46
CA GLY A 166 -6.61 -6.56 -23.39
C GLY A 166 -5.35 -5.97 -24.06
N ALA A 167 -4.15 -6.21 -23.51
CA ALA A 167 -2.87 -5.75 -24.09
C ALA A 167 -2.05 -6.89 -24.73
N GLY A 168 -2.59 -8.11 -24.79
CA GLY A 168 -1.87 -9.31 -25.23
C GLY A 168 -1.29 -9.21 -26.64
N ARG A 169 -2.01 -8.60 -27.58
CA ARG A 169 -1.51 -8.40 -28.99
C ARG A 169 -0.30 -7.45 -29.02
N THR A 170 -0.37 -6.35 -28.27
CA THR A 170 0.71 -5.38 -28.15
C THR A 170 1.95 -6.00 -27.49
N ALA A 171 1.77 -6.77 -26.42
CA ALA A 171 2.84 -7.48 -25.74
C ALA A 171 3.49 -8.53 -26.65
N ALA A 172 2.70 -9.33 -27.38
CA ALA A 172 3.20 -10.31 -28.35
C ALA A 172 4.02 -9.65 -29.46
N PHE A 173 3.58 -8.51 -29.96
CA PHE A 173 4.33 -7.74 -30.96
C PHE A 173 5.68 -7.24 -30.40
N VAL A 174 5.71 -6.69 -29.18
CA VAL A 174 6.96 -6.23 -28.55
C VAL A 174 7.92 -7.40 -28.38
N VAL A 175 7.45 -8.56 -27.91
CA VAL A 175 8.29 -9.76 -27.75
C VAL A 175 8.80 -10.24 -29.12
N ALA A 176 7.99 -10.29 -30.15
CA ALA A 176 8.40 -10.68 -31.49
C ALA A 176 9.43 -9.73 -32.10
N ALA A 177 9.23 -8.41 -31.95
CA ALA A 177 10.18 -7.40 -32.40
C ALA A 177 11.53 -7.50 -31.62
N SER A 178 11.46 -7.68 -30.30
CA SER A 178 12.68 -7.90 -29.48
C SER A 178 13.45 -9.15 -29.91
N LEU A 179 12.75 -10.25 -30.20
CA LEU A 179 13.36 -11.47 -30.70
C LEU A 179 14.03 -11.25 -32.03
N LEU A 180 13.38 -10.51 -32.94
CA LEU A 180 13.95 -10.20 -34.27
C LEU A 180 15.23 -9.38 -34.16
N VAL A 181 15.25 -8.32 -33.33
CA VAL A 181 16.45 -7.53 -33.06
C VAL A 181 17.58 -8.39 -32.51
N SER A 182 17.24 -9.26 -31.51
CA SER A 182 18.22 -10.17 -30.91
C SER A 182 18.76 -11.22 -31.91
N LEU A 183 17.95 -11.69 -32.85
CA LEU A 183 18.39 -12.59 -33.90
C LEU A 183 19.33 -11.86 -34.89
N CYS A 184 19.08 -10.59 -35.20
CA CYS A 184 19.98 -9.79 -36.03
C CYS A 184 21.37 -9.68 -35.41
N SER A 185 21.45 -9.48 -34.09
CA SER A 185 22.74 -9.38 -33.38
C SER A 185 23.57 -10.68 -33.40
N LEU A 186 22.93 -11.84 -33.64
CA LEU A 186 23.60 -13.14 -33.74
C LEU A 186 24.51 -13.24 -34.99
N PHE A 187 24.22 -12.46 -36.04
CA PHE A 187 25.03 -12.48 -37.26
C PHE A 187 26.33 -11.71 -37.12
N LEU A 188 26.45 -10.77 -36.17
CA LEU A 188 27.63 -9.92 -36.02
C LEU A 188 28.93 -10.71 -35.77
N PRO A 189 29.00 -11.75 -34.91
CA PRO A 189 30.16 -12.60 -34.74
C PRO A 189 30.54 -13.36 -36.02
N ALA A 190 29.55 -13.82 -36.81
CA ALA A 190 29.79 -14.51 -38.05
C ALA A 190 30.41 -13.56 -39.12
N PHE A 191 29.94 -12.32 -39.20
CA PHE A 191 30.52 -11.30 -40.06
C PHE A 191 31.96 -10.98 -39.66
N SER A 192 32.26 -10.83 -38.38
CA SER A 192 33.62 -10.59 -37.90
C SER A 192 34.60 -11.73 -38.34
N ARG A 193 34.13 -12.99 -38.26
CA ARG A 193 34.90 -14.14 -38.73
C ARG A 193 35.20 -14.06 -40.23
N VAL A 194 34.16 -13.89 -41.07
CA VAL A 194 34.30 -13.85 -42.53
C VAL A 194 35.20 -12.68 -42.96
N PHE A 195 35.06 -11.51 -42.31
CA PHE A 195 35.89 -10.36 -42.59
C PHE A 195 37.38 -10.65 -42.35
N ILE A 196 37.74 -11.21 -41.21
CA ILE A 196 39.12 -11.48 -40.83
C ILE A 196 39.70 -12.61 -41.68
N ASP A 197 39.00 -13.76 -41.80
CA ASP A 197 39.52 -14.97 -42.39
C ASP A 197 39.57 -14.90 -43.93
N ARG A 198 38.62 -14.22 -44.60
CA ARG A 198 38.56 -14.23 -46.05
C ARG A 198 38.96 -12.88 -46.72
N ILE A 199 38.52 -11.77 -46.14
CA ILE A 199 38.74 -10.48 -46.75
C ILE A 199 40.10 -9.90 -46.37
N LEU A 200 40.41 -9.90 -45.05
CA LEU A 200 41.67 -9.37 -44.56
C LEU A 200 42.89 -10.23 -44.96
N SER A 201 42.71 -11.54 -45.02
CA SER A 201 43.74 -12.51 -45.51
C SER A 201 43.98 -12.44 -47.04
N LYS A 202 43.18 -11.64 -47.74
CA LYS A 202 43.22 -11.44 -49.22
C LYS A 202 42.85 -12.70 -50.02
N GLU A 203 42.19 -13.69 -49.43
CA GLU A 203 41.70 -14.84 -50.18
C GLU A 203 40.57 -14.45 -51.14
N ASP A 204 39.58 -13.65 -50.66
CA ASP A 204 38.44 -13.22 -51.46
C ASP A 204 38.09 -11.72 -51.23
N PRO A 205 38.93 -10.77 -51.67
CA PRO A 205 38.70 -9.33 -51.41
C PRO A 205 37.45 -8.77 -52.08
N GLN A 206 36.92 -9.46 -53.09
CA GLN A 206 35.69 -9.05 -53.79
C GLN A 206 34.46 -9.08 -52.91
N TRP A 207 34.46 -9.89 -51.82
CA TRP A 207 33.37 -9.98 -50.87
C TRP A 207 33.22 -8.74 -49.96
N LEU A 208 34.20 -7.83 -49.97
CA LEU A 208 34.12 -6.62 -49.13
C LEU A 208 32.87 -5.77 -49.42
N LYS A 209 32.57 -5.50 -50.68
CA LYS A 209 31.43 -4.66 -51.08
C LYS A 209 30.07 -5.31 -50.72
N PRO A 210 29.76 -6.57 -51.10
CA PRO A 210 28.52 -7.22 -50.72
C PRO A 210 28.38 -7.39 -49.21
N MET A 211 29.47 -7.67 -48.49
CA MET A 211 29.44 -7.79 -47.03
C MET A 211 29.11 -6.48 -46.34
N LEU A 212 29.73 -5.36 -46.76
CA LEU A 212 29.40 -4.03 -46.27
C LEU A 212 27.92 -3.66 -46.56
N LEU A 213 27.43 -3.99 -47.76
CA LEU A 213 26.03 -3.75 -48.11
C LEU A 213 25.07 -4.53 -47.16
N ILE A 214 25.34 -5.82 -46.93
CA ILE A 214 24.55 -6.66 -46.05
C ILE A 214 24.59 -6.10 -44.61
N LEU A 215 25.76 -5.68 -44.12
CA LEU A 215 25.91 -5.10 -42.78
C LEU A 215 25.11 -3.80 -42.65
N ILE A 216 25.17 -2.91 -43.66
CA ILE A 216 24.39 -1.67 -43.68
C ILE A 216 22.88 -1.98 -43.66
N VAL A 217 22.45 -2.92 -44.51
CA VAL A 217 21.04 -3.33 -44.53
C VAL A 217 20.62 -3.91 -43.19
N LEU A 218 21.43 -4.77 -42.56
CA LEU A 218 21.16 -5.34 -41.24
C LEU A 218 21.04 -4.24 -40.17
N CYS A 219 21.96 -3.27 -40.13
CA CYS A 219 21.91 -2.13 -39.21
C CYS A 219 20.66 -1.26 -39.44
N LEU A 220 20.28 -1.03 -40.71
CA LEU A 220 19.05 -0.27 -41.01
C LEU A 220 17.80 -1.02 -40.59
N VAL A 221 17.73 -2.34 -40.77
CA VAL A 221 16.64 -3.20 -40.29
C VAL A 221 16.58 -3.19 -38.77
N GLU A 222 17.73 -3.37 -38.10
CA GLU A 222 17.81 -3.33 -36.63
C GLU A 222 17.37 -1.97 -36.08
N LEU A 223 17.80 -0.87 -36.68
CA LEU A 223 17.36 0.47 -36.31
C LEU A 223 15.86 0.66 -36.52
N ALA A 224 15.33 0.27 -37.69
CA ALA A 224 13.89 0.42 -37.97
C ALA A 224 13.02 -0.41 -37.05
N VAL A 225 13.38 -1.68 -36.82
CA VAL A 225 12.66 -2.56 -35.90
C VAL A 225 12.77 -2.06 -34.46
N GLY A 226 13.97 -1.62 -34.05
CA GLY A 226 14.23 -1.07 -32.72
C GLY A 226 13.42 0.19 -32.45
N LEU A 227 13.29 1.10 -33.40
CA LEU A 227 12.46 2.30 -33.30
C LEU A 227 10.96 1.92 -33.13
N VAL A 228 10.47 1.04 -33.99
CA VAL A 228 9.08 0.55 -33.91
C VAL A 228 8.84 -0.16 -32.57
N GLN A 229 9.75 -1.01 -32.14
CA GLN A 229 9.71 -1.68 -30.85
C GLN A 229 9.62 -0.68 -29.69
N SER A 230 10.47 0.34 -29.67
CA SER A 230 10.51 1.36 -28.61
C SER A 230 9.17 2.11 -28.50
N VAL A 231 8.57 2.49 -29.65
CA VAL A 231 7.25 3.14 -29.68
C VAL A 231 6.17 2.23 -29.10
N TRP A 232 6.17 0.95 -29.49
CA TRP A 232 5.18 -0.02 -28.98
C TRP A 232 5.41 -0.37 -27.51
N GLN A 233 6.66 -0.41 -27.03
CA GLN A 233 6.97 -0.56 -25.60
C GLN A 233 6.42 0.61 -24.79
N MET A 234 6.64 1.85 -25.26
CA MET A 234 6.10 3.05 -24.60
C MET A 234 4.57 3.03 -24.55
N LYS A 235 3.91 2.64 -25.67
CA LYS A 235 2.46 2.49 -25.72
C LYS A 235 1.96 1.42 -24.75
N LEU A 236 2.62 0.27 -24.68
CA LEU A 236 2.27 -0.81 -23.76
C LEU A 236 2.43 -0.38 -22.30
N PHE A 237 3.53 0.31 -21.98
CA PHE A 237 3.79 0.88 -20.67
C PHE A 237 2.69 1.85 -20.24
N GLY A 238 2.35 2.83 -21.10
CA GLY A 238 1.28 3.78 -20.81
C GLY A 238 -0.09 3.10 -20.60
N MET A 239 -0.45 2.14 -21.46
CA MET A 239 -1.71 1.41 -21.33
C MET A 239 -1.79 0.61 -20.02
N LEU A 240 -0.74 -0.11 -19.65
CA LEU A 240 -0.74 -0.92 -18.43
C LEU A 240 -0.69 -0.02 -17.18
N GLY A 241 0.11 1.04 -17.18
CA GLY A 241 0.20 1.99 -16.08
C GLY A 241 -1.14 2.66 -15.81
N ILE A 242 -1.76 3.28 -16.83
CA ILE A 242 -3.05 3.96 -16.68
C ILE A 242 -4.13 2.99 -16.21
N LYS A 243 -4.22 1.78 -16.82
CA LYS A 243 -5.21 0.78 -16.42
C LYS A 243 -5.02 0.33 -14.97
N ALA A 244 -3.79 0.08 -14.57
CA ALA A 244 -3.47 -0.38 -13.22
C ALA A 244 -3.77 0.70 -12.17
N SER A 245 -3.31 1.96 -12.40
CA SER A 245 -3.57 3.09 -11.52
C SER A 245 -5.05 3.44 -11.44
N SER A 246 -5.77 3.48 -12.59
CA SER A 246 -7.21 3.77 -12.58
C SER A 246 -8.00 2.71 -11.83
N ARG A 247 -7.70 1.41 -12.04
CA ARG A 247 -8.37 0.31 -11.32
C ARG A 247 -8.10 0.38 -9.83
N TYR A 248 -6.85 0.69 -9.43
CA TYR A 248 -6.45 0.82 -8.04
C TYR A 248 -7.16 1.99 -7.35
N MET A 249 -7.15 3.18 -7.97
CA MET A 249 -7.81 4.37 -7.42
C MET A 249 -9.33 4.19 -7.36
N TRP A 250 -9.93 3.60 -8.40
CA TRP A 250 -11.35 3.28 -8.39
C TRP A 250 -11.72 2.38 -7.22
N HIS A 251 -10.97 1.30 -7.01
CA HIS A 251 -11.18 0.38 -5.91
C HIS A 251 -11.02 1.07 -4.54
N ILE A 252 -9.96 1.89 -4.35
CA ILE A 252 -9.78 2.67 -3.13
C ILE A 252 -11.02 3.50 -2.83
N PHE A 253 -11.54 4.29 -3.78
CA PHE A 253 -12.71 5.14 -3.54
C PHE A 253 -13.99 4.37 -3.19
N HIS A 254 -14.04 3.06 -3.41
CA HIS A 254 -15.19 2.19 -3.07
C HIS A 254 -14.96 1.37 -1.79
N MET A 255 -13.86 1.61 -1.07
CA MET A 255 -13.58 0.94 0.19
C MET A 255 -14.44 1.46 1.35
N PRO A 256 -14.73 0.61 2.37
CA PRO A 256 -15.41 1.06 3.57
C PRO A 256 -14.55 2.06 4.36
N ALA A 257 -15.21 2.92 5.15
CA ALA A 257 -14.53 3.94 5.95
C ALA A 257 -13.51 3.36 6.95
N GLU A 258 -13.77 2.16 7.46
CA GLU A 258 -12.87 1.42 8.36
C GLU A 258 -11.49 1.18 7.75
N PHE A 259 -11.42 1.00 6.45
CA PHE A 259 -10.17 0.81 5.71
C PHE A 259 -9.25 2.04 5.84
N TYR A 260 -9.81 3.26 5.78
CA TYR A 260 -9.02 4.51 5.83
C TYR A 260 -8.57 4.88 7.24
N PHE A 261 -9.35 4.53 8.27
CA PHE A 261 -8.98 4.80 9.67
C PHE A 261 -7.76 4.01 10.13
N GLN A 262 -7.50 2.89 9.48
CA GLN A 262 -6.38 2.01 9.80
C GLN A 262 -5.12 2.32 8.99
N ARG A 263 -5.21 3.18 7.95
CA ARG A 263 -4.12 3.41 6.99
C ARG A 263 -3.72 4.87 6.87
N GLN A 264 -2.44 5.08 6.63
CA GLN A 264 -1.95 6.43 6.36
C GLN A 264 -2.12 6.76 4.87
N PRO A 265 -2.56 7.99 4.51
CA PRO A 265 -2.70 8.40 3.11
C PRO A 265 -1.42 8.25 2.29
N GLY A 266 -0.25 8.46 2.92
CA GLY A 266 1.06 8.29 2.29
C GLY A 266 1.34 6.86 1.85
N ASP A 267 0.86 5.84 2.58
CA ASP A 267 1.02 4.44 2.21
C ASP A 267 0.18 4.08 0.98
N LEU A 268 -1.03 4.64 0.87
CA LEU A 268 -1.90 4.44 -0.29
C LEU A 268 -1.29 5.07 -1.55
N GLN A 269 -0.72 6.26 -1.43
CA GLN A 269 0.00 6.91 -2.53
C GLN A 269 1.27 6.14 -2.94
N GLN A 270 2.03 5.62 -1.97
CA GLN A 270 3.20 4.78 -2.26
C GLN A 270 2.82 3.49 -3.00
N ASN A 271 1.69 2.88 -2.66
CA ASN A 271 1.20 1.69 -3.35
C ASN A 271 0.70 1.99 -4.77
N GLU A 272 0.12 3.18 -5.02
CA GLU A 272 -0.20 3.64 -6.39
C GLU A 272 1.07 3.76 -7.25
N GLU A 273 2.10 4.42 -6.73
CA GLU A 273 3.39 4.53 -7.42
C GLU A 273 4.05 3.15 -7.63
N ALA A 274 3.96 2.24 -6.64
CA ALA A 274 4.44 0.87 -6.76
C ALA A 274 3.72 0.11 -7.90
N ASN A 275 2.42 0.34 -8.08
CA ASN A 275 1.63 -0.25 -9.16
C ASN A 275 2.13 0.20 -10.55
N ARG A 276 2.49 1.47 -10.69
CA ARG A 276 3.13 2.02 -11.88
C ARG A 276 4.52 1.40 -12.11
N LEU A 277 5.34 1.31 -11.04
CA LEU A 277 6.68 0.71 -11.11
C LEU A 277 6.67 -0.78 -11.47
N ILE A 278 5.67 -1.54 -11.03
CA ILE A 278 5.50 -2.95 -11.44
C ILE A 278 5.30 -3.05 -12.96
N SER A 279 4.45 -2.19 -13.53
CA SER A 279 4.19 -2.17 -14.97
C SER A 279 5.45 -1.79 -15.77
N GLU A 280 6.21 -0.80 -15.29
CA GLU A 280 7.48 -0.39 -15.86
C GLU A 280 8.53 -1.49 -15.81
N THR A 281 8.74 -2.08 -14.64
CA THR A 281 9.70 -3.16 -14.41
C THR A 281 9.41 -4.37 -15.27
N PHE A 282 8.13 -4.72 -15.40
CA PHE A 282 7.73 -5.84 -16.24
C PHE A 282 8.12 -5.64 -17.71
N ILE A 283 7.82 -4.48 -18.29
CA ILE A 283 8.05 -4.22 -19.70
C ILE A 283 9.52 -3.96 -19.99
N LEU A 284 10.16 -3.10 -19.20
CA LEU A 284 11.52 -2.62 -19.50
C LEU A 284 12.62 -3.53 -18.98
N ARG A 285 12.30 -4.46 -18.05
CA ARG A 285 13.30 -5.35 -17.45
C ARG A 285 12.98 -6.83 -17.61
N PHE A 286 11.76 -7.24 -17.29
CA PHE A 286 11.40 -8.65 -17.29
C PHE A 286 11.31 -9.25 -18.71
N VAL A 287 10.75 -8.51 -19.67
CA VAL A 287 10.66 -8.96 -21.07
C VAL A 287 12.06 -9.11 -21.71
N PRO A 288 12.97 -8.11 -21.64
CA PRO A 288 14.35 -8.29 -22.10
C PRO A 288 15.09 -9.43 -21.42
N LEU A 289 14.86 -9.63 -20.12
CA LEU A 289 15.48 -10.71 -19.35
C LEU A 289 15.11 -12.10 -19.88
N ILE A 290 13.83 -12.34 -20.21
CA ILE A 290 13.37 -13.59 -20.80
C ILE A 290 14.01 -13.82 -22.16
N ILE A 291 14.05 -12.78 -23.00
CA ILE A 291 14.64 -12.83 -24.34
C ILE A 291 16.16 -13.07 -24.22
N GLY A 292 16.83 -12.36 -23.33
CA GLY A 292 18.25 -12.57 -23.03
C GLY A 292 18.56 -13.99 -22.58
N ALA A 293 17.73 -14.58 -21.70
CA ALA A 293 17.88 -15.96 -21.26
C ALA A 293 17.70 -16.96 -22.42
N GLN A 294 16.77 -16.70 -23.34
CA GLN A 294 16.60 -17.52 -24.54
C GLN A 294 17.80 -17.37 -25.50
N MET A 295 18.30 -16.14 -25.70
CA MET A 295 19.46 -15.89 -26.55
C MET A 295 20.74 -16.53 -26.01
N MET A 296 20.91 -16.60 -24.67
CA MET A 296 22.02 -17.33 -24.07
C MET A 296 22.10 -18.78 -24.56
N LEU A 297 20.95 -19.46 -24.76
CA LEU A 297 20.93 -20.82 -25.28
C LEU A 297 21.49 -20.87 -26.70
N PHE A 298 21.13 -19.92 -27.56
CA PHE A 298 21.67 -19.85 -28.92
C PHE A 298 23.17 -19.54 -28.94
N TYR A 299 23.63 -18.59 -28.12
CA TYR A 299 25.05 -18.29 -27.98
C TYR A 299 25.85 -19.50 -27.46
N ALA A 300 25.30 -20.22 -26.48
CA ALA A 300 25.92 -21.43 -25.96
C ALA A 300 26.10 -22.49 -27.07
N VAL A 301 25.04 -22.76 -27.85
CA VAL A 301 25.10 -23.71 -28.95
C VAL A 301 26.14 -23.27 -30.02
N ALA A 302 26.13 -22.00 -30.37
CA ALA A 302 27.11 -21.44 -31.30
C ALA A 302 28.57 -21.59 -30.78
N MET A 303 28.81 -21.28 -29.50
CA MET A 303 30.13 -21.45 -28.85
C MET A 303 30.60 -22.91 -28.88
N PHE A 304 29.72 -23.86 -28.56
CA PHE A 304 30.07 -25.31 -28.65
C PHE A 304 30.40 -25.74 -30.06
N TYR A 305 29.74 -25.19 -31.08
CA TYR A 305 30.06 -25.49 -32.48
C TYR A 305 31.46 -24.99 -32.89
N TYR A 306 31.92 -23.82 -32.34
CA TYR A 306 33.25 -23.32 -32.60
C TYR A 306 34.35 -24.11 -31.91
N SER A 307 34.27 -24.35 -30.63
CA SER A 307 35.27 -25.12 -29.87
C SER A 307 34.73 -25.58 -28.52
N LEU A 308 34.73 -26.89 -28.27
CA LEU A 308 34.33 -27.46 -26.99
C LEU A 308 35.21 -26.98 -25.82
N ILE A 309 36.53 -26.93 -26.04
CA ILE A 309 37.52 -26.60 -24.99
C ILE A 309 37.36 -25.14 -24.57
N LEU A 310 37.31 -24.20 -25.54
CA LEU A 310 37.14 -22.78 -25.26
C LEU A 310 35.80 -22.50 -24.62
N SER A 311 34.74 -23.21 -25.04
CA SER A 311 33.40 -23.07 -24.44
C SER A 311 33.35 -23.49 -22.97
N LEU A 312 33.96 -24.63 -22.60
CA LEU A 312 34.06 -25.10 -21.22
C LEU A 312 34.83 -24.10 -20.34
N ILE A 313 35.93 -23.56 -20.83
CA ILE A 313 36.69 -22.50 -20.14
C ILE A 313 35.81 -21.26 -19.96
N GLY A 314 35.17 -20.79 -21.04
CA GLY A 314 34.28 -19.63 -21.00
C GLY A 314 33.14 -19.80 -20.00
N PHE A 315 32.45 -20.94 -20.01
CA PHE A 315 31.38 -21.24 -19.05
C PHE A 315 31.88 -21.33 -17.61
N SER A 316 33.06 -21.88 -17.35
CA SER A 316 33.65 -21.94 -16.01
C SER A 316 33.92 -20.54 -15.45
N VAL A 317 34.41 -19.62 -16.28
CA VAL A 317 34.65 -18.23 -15.90
C VAL A 317 33.33 -17.50 -15.66
N VAL A 318 32.33 -17.68 -16.53
CA VAL A 318 31.00 -17.07 -16.32
C VAL A 318 30.38 -17.60 -15.04
N ALA A 319 30.46 -18.92 -14.76
CA ALA A 319 29.95 -19.50 -13.52
C ALA A 319 30.64 -18.92 -12.28
N ALA A 320 31.98 -18.77 -12.32
CA ALA A 320 32.74 -18.14 -11.25
C ALA A 320 32.31 -16.67 -11.03
N ASN A 321 32.09 -15.94 -12.12
CA ASN A 321 31.63 -14.56 -12.08
C ASN A 321 30.20 -14.44 -11.53
N LEU A 322 29.28 -15.30 -11.92
CA LEU A 322 27.92 -15.38 -11.37
C LEU A 322 27.93 -15.68 -9.87
N PHE A 323 28.78 -16.62 -9.43
CA PHE A 323 28.94 -16.94 -8.03
C PHE A 323 29.46 -15.71 -7.23
N LEU A 324 30.47 -15.04 -7.74
CA LEU A 324 31.05 -13.83 -7.14
C LEU A 324 30.02 -12.71 -7.06
N THR A 325 29.30 -12.44 -8.14
CA THR A 325 28.24 -11.42 -8.18
C THR A 325 27.14 -11.72 -7.18
N ARG A 326 26.69 -12.98 -7.06
CA ARG A 326 25.71 -13.40 -6.07
C ARG A 326 26.24 -13.24 -4.64
N TYR A 327 27.50 -13.57 -4.39
CA TYR A 327 28.14 -13.37 -3.09
C TYR A 327 28.15 -11.89 -2.70
N ILE A 328 28.54 -11.01 -3.63
CA ILE A 328 28.56 -9.55 -3.43
C ILE A 328 27.14 -9.02 -3.19
N ALA A 329 26.15 -9.44 -3.98
CA ALA A 329 24.76 -9.06 -3.84
C ALA A 329 24.21 -9.38 -2.44
N ASN A 330 24.48 -10.60 -1.93
CA ASN A 330 24.06 -11.02 -0.59
C ASN A 330 24.71 -10.17 0.53
N ARG A 331 25.94 -9.71 0.35
CA ARG A 331 26.60 -8.80 1.30
C ARG A 331 25.98 -7.41 1.30
N ARG A 332 25.60 -6.89 0.12
CA ARG A 332 24.99 -5.57 -0.05
C ARG A 332 23.58 -5.50 0.54
N ILE A 333 22.78 -6.56 0.40
CA ILE A 333 21.38 -6.58 0.87
C ILE A 333 21.27 -6.21 2.35
N ASN A 334 22.15 -6.72 3.20
CA ASN A 334 22.09 -6.44 4.64
C ASN A 334 22.39 -4.95 4.94
N ILE A 335 23.36 -4.35 4.26
CA ILE A 335 23.70 -2.94 4.43
C ILE A 335 22.56 -2.06 3.90
N LEU A 336 21.98 -2.41 2.75
CA LEU A 336 20.89 -1.67 2.14
C LEU A 336 19.63 -1.64 3.02
N ARG A 337 19.32 -2.73 3.73
CA ARG A 337 18.22 -2.77 4.70
C ARG A 337 18.41 -1.77 5.84
N VAL A 338 19.62 -1.67 6.37
CA VAL A 338 19.95 -0.69 7.43
C VAL A 338 19.80 0.73 6.88
N ILE A 339 20.33 1.00 5.68
CA ILE A 339 20.19 2.31 5.02
C ILE A 339 18.72 2.70 4.88
N ARG A 340 17.87 1.82 4.33
CA ARG A 340 16.44 2.10 4.14
C ARG A 340 15.72 2.42 5.45
N ARG A 341 16.01 1.66 6.52
CA ARG A 341 15.46 1.91 7.86
C ARG A 341 15.87 3.30 8.39
N ASP A 342 17.17 3.63 8.29
CA ASP A 342 17.69 4.87 8.81
C ASP A 342 17.28 6.08 7.95
N GLN A 343 17.12 5.91 6.63
CA GLN A 343 16.49 6.89 5.74
C GLN A 343 15.02 7.15 6.10
N GLY A 344 14.26 6.12 6.47
CA GLY A 344 12.89 6.26 6.98
C GLY A 344 12.83 7.15 8.23
N LYS A 345 13.73 6.91 9.20
CA LYS A 345 13.82 7.75 10.41
C LYS A 345 14.20 9.20 10.09
N LEU A 346 15.14 9.40 9.19
CA LEU A 346 15.55 10.73 8.72
C LEU A 346 14.38 11.46 8.08
N MET A 347 13.65 10.79 7.16
CA MET A 347 12.50 11.37 6.47
C MET A 347 11.39 11.76 7.45
N THR A 348 11.05 10.86 8.38
CA THR A 348 10.05 11.13 9.43
C THR A 348 10.47 12.33 10.29
N SER A 349 11.75 12.40 10.70
CA SER A 349 12.28 13.54 11.47
C SER A 349 12.22 14.84 10.67
N SER A 350 12.58 14.80 9.37
CA SER A 350 12.52 15.96 8.49
C SER A 350 11.08 16.49 8.35
N MET A 351 10.13 15.61 8.06
CA MET A 351 8.72 15.99 7.94
C MET A 351 8.12 16.51 9.25
N ALA A 352 8.46 15.88 10.38
CA ALA A 352 8.01 16.35 11.69
C ALA A 352 8.58 17.74 11.99
N GLY A 353 9.86 18.00 11.66
CA GLY A 353 10.48 19.32 11.83
C GLY A 353 9.79 20.41 11.03
N VAL A 354 9.44 20.13 9.77
CA VAL A 354 8.73 21.10 8.92
C VAL A 354 7.31 21.36 9.43
N ARG A 355 6.58 20.33 9.84
CA ARG A 355 5.22 20.46 10.39
C ARG A 355 5.18 21.22 11.70
N MET A 356 6.21 21.06 12.54
CA MET A 356 6.31 21.67 13.87
C MET A 356 7.20 22.92 13.88
N LEU A 357 7.48 23.52 12.72
CA LEU A 357 8.43 24.60 12.58
C LEU A 357 8.08 25.82 13.49
N GLU A 358 6.81 26.18 13.57
CA GLU A 358 6.32 27.25 14.44
C GLU A 358 6.59 26.94 15.90
N THR A 359 6.28 25.71 16.34
CA THR A 359 6.53 25.27 17.72
C THR A 359 8.02 25.26 18.04
N ILE A 360 8.86 24.74 17.12
CA ILE A 360 10.33 24.72 17.28
C ILE A 360 10.86 26.13 17.43
N LYS A 361 10.39 27.08 16.59
CA LYS A 361 10.78 28.48 16.67
C LYS A 361 10.27 29.16 17.93
N ALA A 362 9.02 28.97 18.28
CA ALA A 362 8.44 29.54 19.50
C ALA A 362 9.15 29.06 20.78
N SER A 363 9.69 27.84 20.76
CA SER A 363 10.39 27.23 21.88
C SER A 363 11.90 27.50 21.86
N GLY A 364 12.48 28.14 20.83
CA GLY A 364 13.92 28.33 20.65
C GLY A 364 14.71 27.03 20.54
N ALA A 365 14.06 25.97 20.02
CA ALA A 365 14.61 24.61 20.02
C ALA A 365 15.32 24.22 18.70
N GLU A 366 15.64 25.20 17.83
CA GLU A 366 16.23 24.96 16.51
C GLU A 366 17.53 24.17 16.57
N ASN A 367 18.43 24.57 17.47
CA ASN A 367 19.74 23.92 17.61
C ASN A 367 19.61 22.46 18.08
N SER A 368 18.70 22.20 19.04
CA SER A 368 18.47 20.85 19.57
C SER A 368 17.83 19.96 18.52
N TRP A 369 16.86 20.48 17.76
CA TRP A 369 16.24 19.76 16.66
C TRP A 369 17.23 19.46 15.54
N PHE A 370 18.03 20.48 15.14
CA PHE A 370 19.08 20.31 14.14
C PHE A 370 20.12 19.27 14.54
N ALA A 371 20.58 19.28 15.79
CA ALA A 371 21.52 18.28 16.29
C ALA A 371 20.96 16.86 16.19
N ARG A 372 19.68 16.67 16.53
CA ARG A 372 18.98 15.38 16.39
C ARG A 372 18.88 14.94 14.92
N TRP A 373 18.45 15.85 14.04
CA TRP A 373 18.35 15.61 12.60
C TRP A 373 19.69 15.28 11.98
N ALA A 374 20.74 16.06 12.33
CA ALA A 374 22.11 15.86 11.87
C ALA A 374 22.66 14.48 12.32
N GLY A 375 22.29 14.01 13.51
CA GLY A 375 22.62 12.66 13.96
C GLY A 375 22.03 11.56 13.06
N TYR A 376 20.76 11.66 12.66
CA TYR A 376 20.17 10.73 11.70
C TYR A 376 20.85 10.82 10.33
N GLN A 377 21.14 12.03 9.85
CA GLN A 377 21.82 12.24 8.58
C GLN A 377 23.25 11.65 8.60
N ALA A 378 23.98 11.80 9.71
CA ALA A 378 25.31 11.22 9.88
C ALA A 378 25.28 9.70 9.83
N ASN A 379 24.30 9.06 10.51
CA ASN A 379 24.12 7.61 10.47
C ASN A 379 23.83 7.10 9.06
N VAL A 380 22.92 7.75 8.34
CA VAL A 380 22.61 7.41 6.94
C VAL A 380 23.87 7.53 6.08
N ASN A 381 24.63 8.62 6.24
CA ASN A 381 25.85 8.84 5.47
C ASN A 381 26.94 7.80 5.79
N GLU A 382 27.12 7.43 7.04
CA GLU A 382 28.06 6.36 7.43
C GLU A 382 27.72 5.03 6.76
N GLN A 383 26.44 4.64 6.79
CA GLN A 383 26.00 3.41 6.12
C GLN A 383 26.14 3.49 4.59
N ASN A 384 25.87 4.65 3.99
CA ASN A 384 26.11 4.87 2.57
C ASN A 384 27.59 4.73 2.21
N VAL A 385 28.50 5.32 3.01
CA VAL A 385 29.94 5.16 2.79
C VAL A 385 30.37 3.70 2.93
N ARG A 386 29.82 2.96 3.89
CA ARG A 386 30.06 1.52 4.05
C ARG A 386 29.56 0.72 2.84
N PHE A 387 28.37 1.04 2.35
CA PHE A 387 27.79 0.44 1.15
C PHE A 387 28.64 0.72 -0.09
N GLU A 388 29.04 1.98 -0.29
CA GLU A 388 29.89 2.39 -1.41
C GLU A 388 31.28 1.72 -1.39
N LYS A 389 31.90 1.60 -0.22
CA LYS A 389 33.17 0.84 -0.07
C LYS A 389 33.01 -0.60 -0.55
N VAL A 390 31.98 -1.30 -0.08
CA VAL A 390 31.69 -2.69 -0.49
C VAL A 390 31.39 -2.75 -2.00
N THR A 391 30.60 -1.80 -2.49
CA THR A 391 30.20 -1.72 -3.91
C THR A 391 31.38 -1.45 -4.82
N ARG A 392 32.27 -0.50 -4.47
CA ARG A 392 33.42 -0.15 -5.33
C ARG A 392 34.53 -1.20 -5.28
N ILE A 393 34.88 -1.68 -4.08
CA ILE A 393 35.97 -2.65 -3.93
C ILE A 393 35.56 -4.03 -4.46
N LEU A 394 34.46 -4.61 -3.95
CA LEU A 394 34.03 -5.92 -4.39
C LEU A 394 33.33 -5.89 -5.76
N GLY A 395 32.61 -4.82 -6.08
CA GLY A 395 31.88 -4.68 -7.34
C GLY A 395 32.78 -4.50 -8.56
N SER A 396 34.07 -4.14 -8.41
CA SER A 396 35.03 -4.13 -9.51
C SER A 396 35.54 -5.52 -9.89
N LEU A 397 35.50 -6.49 -8.97
CA LEU A 397 36.03 -7.85 -9.19
C LEU A 397 35.38 -8.59 -10.37
N PRO A 398 34.04 -8.58 -10.57
CA PRO A 398 33.42 -9.18 -11.74
C PRO A 398 33.97 -8.62 -13.07
N GLY A 399 34.13 -7.31 -13.18
CA GLY A 399 34.70 -6.67 -14.34
C GLY A 399 36.15 -7.06 -14.62
N VAL A 400 36.95 -7.21 -13.57
CA VAL A 400 38.35 -7.69 -13.67
C VAL A 400 38.38 -9.13 -14.17
N LEU A 401 37.52 -10.01 -13.62
CA LEU A 401 37.43 -11.41 -14.07
C LEU A 401 37.03 -11.51 -15.54
N ILE A 402 36.09 -10.70 -16.02
CA ILE A 402 35.71 -10.68 -17.45
C ILE A 402 36.92 -10.25 -18.31
N ARG A 403 37.65 -9.20 -17.94
CA ARG A 403 38.84 -8.76 -18.68
C ARG A 403 39.94 -9.84 -18.69
N LEU A 404 40.22 -10.44 -17.55
CA LEU A 404 41.19 -11.54 -17.46
C LEU A 404 40.77 -12.75 -18.30
N SER A 405 39.49 -13.10 -18.32
CA SER A 405 38.97 -14.17 -19.15
C SER A 405 39.13 -13.88 -20.66
N SER A 406 38.84 -12.64 -21.06
CA SER A 406 39.03 -12.21 -22.45
C SER A 406 40.49 -12.32 -22.90
N VAL A 407 41.43 -11.92 -22.04
CA VAL A 407 42.88 -12.07 -22.33
C VAL A 407 43.28 -13.54 -22.35
N LEU A 408 42.84 -14.36 -21.37
CA LEU A 408 43.14 -15.79 -21.33
C LEU A 408 42.64 -16.50 -22.58
N LEU A 409 41.39 -16.26 -22.98
CA LEU A 409 40.80 -16.84 -24.18
C LEU A 409 41.49 -16.39 -25.44
N LEU A 410 41.92 -15.11 -25.49
CA LEU A 410 42.72 -14.63 -26.60
C LEU A 410 44.08 -15.38 -26.71
N CYS A 411 44.79 -15.54 -25.60
CA CYS A 411 46.07 -16.28 -25.56
C CYS A 411 45.88 -17.74 -25.98
N ILE A 412 44.87 -18.44 -25.42
CA ILE A 412 44.58 -19.85 -25.78
C ILE A 412 44.13 -19.92 -27.25
N GLY A 413 43.29 -18.99 -27.71
CA GLY A 413 42.82 -18.90 -29.09
C GLY A 413 43.98 -18.72 -30.07
N ILE A 414 44.92 -17.79 -29.79
CA ILE A 414 46.15 -17.58 -30.62
C ILE A 414 47.01 -18.85 -30.58
N TYR A 415 47.17 -19.50 -29.43
CA TYR A 415 47.91 -20.76 -29.38
C TYR A 415 47.28 -21.84 -30.26
N LEU A 416 45.97 -21.96 -30.33
CA LEU A 416 45.27 -22.88 -31.23
C LEU A 416 45.39 -22.48 -32.68
N VAL A 417 45.47 -21.17 -32.98
CA VAL A 417 45.77 -20.68 -34.36
C VAL A 417 47.19 -21.09 -34.80
N ILE A 418 48.19 -20.93 -33.93
CA ILE A 418 49.57 -21.35 -34.21
C ILE A 418 49.66 -22.85 -34.46
N ARG A 419 48.83 -23.65 -33.78
CA ARG A 419 48.73 -25.10 -33.99
C ARG A 419 47.92 -25.49 -35.23
N GLY A 420 47.35 -24.55 -35.97
CA GLY A 420 46.54 -24.80 -37.16
C GLY A 420 45.14 -25.36 -36.93
N HIS A 421 44.67 -25.40 -35.69
CA HIS A 421 43.33 -25.90 -35.34
C HIS A 421 42.25 -24.82 -35.33
N PHE A 422 42.63 -23.56 -35.43
CA PHE A 422 41.70 -22.41 -35.34
C PHE A 422 42.17 -21.30 -36.32
N THR A 423 41.22 -20.41 -36.70
CA THR A 423 41.58 -19.20 -37.49
C THR A 423 41.49 -17.95 -36.60
N LEU A 424 42.16 -16.88 -37.00
CA LEU A 424 42.11 -15.63 -36.22
C LEU A 424 40.69 -15.06 -36.13
N GLY A 425 39.91 -15.16 -37.21
CA GLY A 425 38.52 -14.77 -37.26
C GLY A 425 37.65 -15.61 -36.32
N CYS A 426 37.93 -16.90 -36.17
CA CYS A 426 37.24 -17.74 -35.16
C CYS A 426 37.51 -17.30 -33.73
N VAL A 427 38.73 -16.83 -33.39
CA VAL A 427 39.05 -16.31 -32.06
C VAL A 427 38.21 -15.07 -31.73
N VAL A 428 38.17 -14.11 -32.68
CA VAL A 428 37.41 -12.86 -32.50
C VAL A 428 35.90 -13.13 -32.43
N ALA A 429 35.39 -14.02 -33.29
CA ALA A 429 33.99 -14.42 -33.26
C ALA A 429 33.61 -15.12 -31.94
N PHE A 430 34.46 -16.01 -31.43
CA PHE A 430 34.25 -16.68 -30.17
C PHE A 430 34.24 -15.70 -28.97
N GLN A 431 35.15 -14.71 -28.98
CA GLN A 431 35.21 -13.68 -27.96
C GLN A 431 33.96 -12.81 -27.98
N SER A 432 33.44 -12.45 -29.15
CA SER A 432 32.18 -11.73 -29.31
C SER A 432 31.00 -12.56 -28.77
N LEU A 433 30.89 -13.84 -29.11
CA LEU A 433 29.86 -14.75 -28.59
C LEU A 433 29.91 -14.89 -27.08
N LEU A 434 31.10 -15.00 -26.48
CA LEU A 434 31.24 -15.06 -25.02
C LEU A 434 30.78 -13.77 -24.36
N THR A 435 31.09 -12.62 -24.91
CA THR A 435 30.61 -11.33 -24.38
C THR A 435 29.11 -11.26 -24.45
N SER A 436 28.50 -11.59 -25.59
CA SER A 436 27.04 -11.61 -25.79
C SER A 436 26.34 -12.66 -24.91
N PHE A 437 27.01 -13.74 -24.52
CA PHE A 437 26.50 -14.72 -23.55
C PHE A 437 26.58 -14.19 -22.10
N THR A 438 27.68 -13.50 -21.76
CA THR A 438 27.95 -13.07 -20.38
C THR A 438 27.03 -11.96 -19.92
N GLU A 439 26.68 -11.04 -20.80
CA GLU A 439 25.85 -9.87 -20.48
C GLU A 439 24.45 -10.25 -19.95
N PRO A 440 23.62 -11.05 -20.65
CA PRO A 440 22.33 -11.52 -20.12
C PRO A 440 22.48 -12.40 -18.87
N ALA A 441 23.58 -13.18 -18.76
CA ALA A 441 23.83 -14.00 -17.58
C ALA A 441 24.03 -13.14 -16.33
N MET A 442 24.75 -12.03 -16.43
CA MET A 442 24.95 -11.09 -15.34
C MET A 442 23.66 -10.35 -15.01
N GLU A 443 22.88 -10.00 -16.02
CA GLU A 443 21.57 -9.35 -15.84
C GLU A 443 20.58 -10.25 -15.09
N LEU A 444 20.55 -11.55 -15.37
CA LEU A 444 19.74 -12.53 -14.62
C LEU A 444 20.04 -12.53 -13.11
N VAL A 445 21.31 -12.42 -12.72
CA VAL A 445 21.70 -12.39 -11.30
C VAL A 445 21.34 -11.06 -10.65
N SER A 446 21.56 -9.94 -11.34
CA SER A 446 21.23 -8.60 -10.82
C SER A 446 19.72 -8.38 -10.68
N SER A 447 18.93 -8.98 -11.55
CA SER A 447 17.47 -8.86 -11.57
C SER A 447 16.77 -9.61 -10.44
N ASN A 448 17.46 -10.52 -9.75
CA ASN A 448 16.84 -11.29 -8.66
C ASN A 448 16.34 -10.41 -7.49
N GLN A 449 17.07 -9.36 -7.15
CA GLN A 449 16.64 -8.40 -6.11
C GLN A 449 15.40 -7.63 -6.57
N MET A 450 15.40 -7.14 -7.81
CA MET A 450 14.29 -6.40 -8.39
C MET A 450 13.02 -7.25 -8.48
N LEU A 451 13.14 -8.53 -8.82
CA LEU A 451 12.01 -9.49 -8.81
C LEU A 451 11.44 -9.69 -7.40
N GLN A 452 12.29 -9.69 -6.37
CA GLN A 452 11.83 -9.78 -4.98
C GLN A 452 11.12 -8.49 -4.55
N GLU A 453 11.63 -7.31 -4.90
CA GLU A 453 10.99 -6.02 -4.64
C GLU A 453 9.63 -5.94 -5.34
N MET A 454 9.58 -6.24 -6.64
CA MET A 454 8.33 -6.28 -7.42
C MET A 454 7.31 -7.25 -6.83
N ARG A 455 7.75 -8.40 -6.32
CA ARG A 455 6.86 -9.35 -5.64
C ARG A 455 6.27 -8.77 -4.36
N THR A 456 7.08 -8.08 -3.55
CA THR A 456 6.61 -7.45 -2.32
C THR A 456 5.60 -6.34 -2.61
N ASP A 457 5.87 -5.51 -3.61
CA ASP A 457 4.96 -4.45 -4.03
C ASP A 457 3.64 -5.03 -4.59
N MET A 458 3.74 -6.12 -5.34
CA MET A 458 2.58 -6.85 -5.85
C MET A 458 1.72 -7.45 -4.72
N GLU A 459 2.35 -8.06 -3.69
CA GLU A 459 1.66 -8.58 -2.52
C GLU A 459 0.92 -7.47 -1.76
N ARG A 460 1.50 -6.26 -1.66
CA ARG A 460 0.85 -5.07 -1.06
C ARG A 460 -0.37 -4.60 -1.83
N ILE A 461 -0.23 -4.48 -3.15
CA ILE A 461 -1.34 -4.03 -4.01
C ILE A 461 -2.47 -5.06 -3.99
N GLU A 462 -2.13 -6.35 -4.07
CA GLU A 462 -3.13 -7.43 -4.03
C GLU A 462 -3.87 -7.49 -2.69
N ASP A 463 -3.20 -7.19 -1.56
CA ASP A 463 -3.86 -7.12 -0.25
C ASP A 463 -4.95 -6.05 -0.24
N ILE A 464 -4.66 -4.87 -0.82
CA ILE A 464 -5.64 -3.80 -0.97
C ILE A 464 -6.75 -4.20 -1.93
N MET A 465 -6.40 -4.73 -3.10
CA MET A 465 -7.36 -5.13 -4.14
C MET A 465 -8.23 -6.34 -3.75
N ALA A 466 -7.82 -7.11 -2.77
CA ALA A 466 -8.59 -8.22 -2.21
C ALA A 466 -9.55 -7.80 -1.09
N TYR A 467 -9.40 -6.57 -0.58
CA TYR A 467 -10.32 -6.06 0.43
C TYR A 467 -11.71 -5.89 -0.18
N PRO A 468 -12.79 -6.31 0.49
CA PRO A 468 -14.14 -6.20 -0.07
C PRO A 468 -14.54 -4.73 -0.24
N GLU A 469 -15.15 -4.42 -1.37
CA GLU A 469 -15.78 -3.13 -1.59
C GLU A 469 -16.96 -2.94 -0.63
N TYR A 470 -17.27 -1.68 -0.33
CA TYR A 470 -18.37 -1.36 0.59
C TYR A 470 -19.72 -1.48 -0.13
N ASP A 471 -20.49 -2.47 0.26
CA ASP A 471 -21.70 -2.92 -0.45
C ASP A 471 -22.97 -2.78 0.44
N LEU A 472 -22.96 -1.82 1.40
CA LEU A 472 -24.12 -1.63 2.30
C LEU A 472 -25.37 -1.18 1.54
N LEU A 473 -25.18 -0.39 0.48
CA LEU A 473 -26.26 0.20 -0.32
C LEU A 473 -26.36 -0.46 -1.67
N LYS A 474 -27.59 -0.63 -2.17
CA LYS A 474 -27.81 -1.16 -3.53
C LYS A 474 -27.24 -0.20 -4.57
N GLU A 475 -26.75 -0.75 -5.68
CA GLU A 475 -26.36 0.05 -6.84
C GLU A 475 -27.57 0.75 -7.45
N ASP A 476 -27.33 1.95 -8.00
CA ASP A 476 -28.36 2.68 -8.71
C ASP A 476 -28.72 1.95 -10.01
N THR A 477 -29.94 1.49 -10.14
CA THR A 477 -30.46 0.88 -11.38
C THR A 477 -31.29 1.89 -12.13
N PRO A 478 -31.00 2.12 -13.44
CA PRO A 478 -31.72 3.13 -14.26
C PRO A 478 -33.24 2.93 -14.33
N GLU A 479 -33.73 1.73 -14.02
CA GLU A 479 -35.14 1.35 -14.15
C GLU A 479 -36.00 1.74 -12.93
N LYS A 480 -35.40 2.05 -11.78
CA LYS A 480 -36.12 2.53 -10.58
C LYS A 480 -36.00 4.05 -10.49
N GLY A 481 -37.14 4.73 -10.54
CA GLY A 481 -37.16 6.17 -10.30
C GLY A 481 -36.54 6.53 -8.95
N PHE A 482 -35.87 7.69 -8.89
CA PHE A 482 -35.25 8.25 -7.67
C PHE A 482 -36.34 8.45 -6.59
N ARG A 483 -36.11 7.85 -5.41
CA ARG A 483 -36.99 7.94 -4.27
C ARG A 483 -36.32 8.85 -3.21
N ARG A 484 -36.89 10.04 -3.04
CA ARG A 484 -36.43 10.96 -1.99
C ARG A 484 -36.92 10.52 -0.62
N ILE A 485 -36.02 10.46 0.36
CA ILE A 485 -36.34 10.25 1.78
C ILE A 485 -37.04 11.49 2.33
N LYS A 486 -38.12 11.31 3.09
CA LYS A 486 -38.89 12.44 3.69
C LYS A 486 -38.25 12.99 4.94
N GLY A 487 -37.44 12.19 5.65
CA GLY A 487 -36.62 12.64 6.76
C GLY A 487 -36.90 11.96 8.10
N GLU A 488 -37.78 10.95 8.18
CA GLU A 488 -37.95 10.18 9.41
C GLU A 488 -36.78 9.21 9.64
N ILE A 489 -36.22 9.16 10.86
CA ILE A 489 -35.10 8.28 11.22
C ILE A 489 -35.51 7.44 12.43
N GLU A 490 -35.39 6.12 12.33
CA GLU A 490 -35.63 5.21 13.46
C GLU A 490 -34.46 4.24 13.64
N LEU A 491 -33.91 4.19 14.84
CA LEU A 491 -32.87 3.24 15.23
C LEU A 491 -33.50 2.17 16.12
N ARG A 492 -33.32 0.89 15.78
CA ARG A 492 -33.88 -0.24 16.54
C ARG A 492 -32.77 -1.15 17.05
N LYS A 493 -32.61 -1.19 18.37
CA LYS A 493 -31.69 -2.09 19.10
C LYS A 493 -30.27 -2.13 18.52
N LEU A 494 -29.73 -0.96 18.19
CA LEU A 494 -28.41 -0.84 17.59
C LEU A 494 -27.32 -1.25 18.58
N THR A 495 -26.47 -2.18 18.14
CA THR A 495 -25.25 -2.59 18.83
C THR A 495 -24.07 -2.45 17.87
N PHE A 496 -23.01 -1.79 18.31
CA PHE A 496 -21.82 -1.55 17.48
C PHE A 496 -20.57 -1.35 18.32
N GLY A 497 -19.42 -1.77 17.76
CA GLY A 497 -18.07 -1.50 18.26
C GLY A 497 -17.07 -1.52 17.12
N TYR A 498 -15.88 -0.95 17.34
CA TYR A 498 -14.81 -0.90 16.33
C TYR A 498 -14.03 -2.20 16.19
N SER A 499 -14.15 -3.13 17.14
CA SER A 499 -13.49 -4.44 17.13
C SER A 499 -14.42 -5.52 17.66
N GLY A 500 -14.71 -6.52 16.85
CA GLY A 500 -15.55 -7.67 17.26
C GLY A 500 -14.98 -8.53 18.39
N LEU A 501 -13.76 -8.24 18.87
CA LEU A 501 -13.11 -8.91 20.00
C LEU A 501 -13.19 -8.12 21.32
N GLU A 502 -13.66 -6.88 21.28
CA GLU A 502 -13.87 -5.99 22.43
C GLU A 502 -15.36 -5.84 22.73
N GLU A 503 -15.68 -5.30 23.90
CA GLU A 503 -17.07 -4.98 24.26
C GLU A 503 -17.62 -3.91 23.32
N PRO A 504 -18.91 -3.99 22.96
CA PRO A 504 -19.51 -2.99 22.07
C PRO A 504 -19.49 -1.59 22.70
N LEU A 505 -19.18 -0.58 21.89
CA LEU A 505 -19.23 0.82 22.31
C LEU A 505 -20.67 1.33 22.46
N ILE A 506 -21.58 0.83 21.63
CA ILE A 506 -23.02 1.12 21.65
C ILE A 506 -23.74 -0.19 21.85
N SER A 507 -24.70 -0.24 22.80
CA SER A 507 -25.45 -1.46 23.15
C SER A 507 -26.94 -1.17 23.29
N ASP A 508 -27.75 -1.90 22.48
CA ASP A 508 -29.21 -1.87 22.52
C ASP A 508 -29.82 -0.44 22.43
N LEU A 509 -29.25 0.40 21.53
CA LEU A 509 -29.65 1.77 21.34
C LEU A 509 -30.91 1.85 20.47
N SER A 510 -31.98 2.48 20.94
CA SER A 510 -33.22 2.66 20.20
C SER A 510 -33.78 4.05 20.43
N PHE A 511 -34.02 4.82 19.33
CA PHE A 511 -34.73 6.10 19.36
C PHE A 511 -35.31 6.44 18.00
N HIS A 512 -36.23 7.42 18.01
CA HIS A 512 -36.94 7.86 16.82
C HIS A 512 -36.82 9.40 16.66
N VAL A 513 -36.60 9.83 15.42
CA VAL A 513 -36.51 11.24 15.00
C VAL A 513 -37.63 11.50 13.98
N PRO A 514 -38.66 12.25 14.29
CA PRO A 514 -39.70 12.60 13.33
C PRO A 514 -39.16 13.46 12.18
N ALA A 515 -39.79 13.33 11.00
CA ALA A 515 -39.40 14.19 9.86
C ALA A 515 -39.57 15.68 10.19
N GLY A 516 -38.59 16.49 9.80
CA GLY A 516 -38.54 17.93 10.03
C GLY A 516 -38.24 18.35 11.48
N SER A 517 -37.94 17.41 12.38
CA SER A 517 -37.57 17.72 13.77
C SER A 517 -36.06 17.80 13.98
N SER A 518 -35.66 18.49 15.04
CA SER A 518 -34.24 18.60 15.47
C SER A 518 -34.01 17.80 16.76
N VAL A 519 -33.07 16.87 16.73
CA VAL A 519 -32.70 16.03 17.87
C VAL A 519 -31.24 16.22 18.22
N ALA A 520 -30.96 16.62 19.47
CA ALA A 520 -29.60 16.74 19.97
C ALA A 520 -29.15 15.49 20.71
N ILE A 521 -27.93 15.02 20.43
CA ILE A 521 -27.25 13.96 21.17
C ILE A 521 -26.15 14.57 22.03
N VAL A 522 -26.26 14.41 23.35
CA VAL A 522 -25.34 14.95 24.34
C VAL A 522 -24.77 13.87 25.24
N GLY A 523 -23.61 14.12 25.85
CA GLY A 523 -22.97 13.17 26.76
C GLY A 523 -21.47 13.42 26.89
N ALA A 524 -20.80 12.69 27.78
CA ALA A 524 -19.36 12.82 28.00
C ALA A 524 -18.54 12.48 26.74
N SER A 525 -17.30 12.95 26.68
CA SER A 525 -16.39 12.58 25.57
C SER A 525 -16.17 11.05 25.56
N GLY A 526 -16.23 10.46 24.37
CA GLY A 526 -16.03 9.01 24.19
C GLY A 526 -17.26 8.13 24.46
N CYS A 527 -18.46 8.68 24.78
CA CYS A 527 -19.67 7.89 24.99
C CYS A 527 -20.35 7.36 23.72
N GLY A 528 -19.80 7.64 22.52
CA GLY A 528 -20.30 7.11 21.24
C GLY A 528 -21.13 8.06 20.38
N LYS A 529 -21.20 9.38 20.69
CA LYS A 529 -21.99 10.37 19.92
C LYS A 529 -21.67 10.38 18.42
N SER A 530 -20.42 10.68 18.05
CA SER A 530 -19.98 10.71 16.63
C SER A 530 -20.08 9.33 15.98
N THR A 531 -19.99 8.25 16.75
CA THR A 531 -20.18 6.88 16.23
C THR A 531 -21.63 6.66 15.79
N ILE A 532 -22.62 7.18 16.54
CA ILE A 532 -24.04 7.11 16.13
C ILE A 532 -24.25 7.88 14.84
N LEU A 533 -23.68 9.11 14.72
CA LEU A 533 -23.75 9.88 13.48
C LEU A 533 -23.14 9.13 12.28
N SER A 534 -21.99 8.46 12.50
CA SER A 534 -21.32 7.66 11.48
C SER A 534 -22.13 6.42 11.07
N LEU A 535 -22.87 5.81 11.99
CA LEU A 535 -23.81 4.71 11.70
C LEU A 535 -25.01 5.21 10.88
N VAL A 536 -25.64 6.32 11.30
CA VAL A 536 -26.79 6.90 10.59
C VAL A 536 -26.38 7.43 9.20
N SER A 537 -25.16 7.94 9.04
CA SER A 537 -24.63 8.35 7.72
C SER A 537 -24.25 7.17 6.80
N GLY A 538 -24.33 5.93 7.30
CA GLY A 538 -23.97 4.72 6.54
C GLY A 538 -22.46 4.57 6.32
N LEU A 539 -21.61 5.17 7.16
CA LEU A 539 -20.15 4.94 7.12
C LEU A 539 -19.75 3.61 7.77
N TYR A 540 -20.55 3.13 8.71
CA TYR A 540 -20.38 1.84 9.39
C TYR A 540 -21.63 1.00 9.34
N THR A 541 -21.45 -0.31 9.42
CA THR A 541 -22.55 -1.29 9.54
C THR A 541 -22.72 -1.70 11.00
N PRO A 542 -23.92 -1.63 11.58
CA PRO A 542 -24.15 -2.11 12.95
C PRO A 542 -23.92 -3.62 13.04
N TRP A 543 -23.49 -4.11 14.21
CA TRP A 543 -23.35 -5.55 14.46
C TRP A 543 -24.72 -6.22 14.66
N GLU A 544 -25.63 -5.53 15.38
CA GLU A 544 -26.99 -5.94 15.60
C GLU A 544 -27.93 -4.74 15.50
N GLY A 545 -29.20 -5.00 15.22
CA GLY A 545 -30.21 -3.97 15.04
C GLY A 545 -30.26 -3.43 13.63
N GLU A 546 -31.10 -2.42 13.40
CA GLU A 546 -31.33 -1.83 12.07
C GLU A 546 -31.58 -0.32 12.17
N ILE A 547 -31.23 0.38 11.10
CA ILE A 547 -31.50 1.81 10.90
C ILE A 547 -32.53 1.92 9.78
N LEU A 548 -33.63 2.60 10.05
CA LEU A 548 -34.70 2.80 9.09
C LEU A 548 -34.82 4.29 8.75
N PHE A 549 -35.06 4.56 7.47
CA PHE A 549 -35.48 5.86 6.98
C PHE A 549 -36.90 5.72 6.40
N ASP A 550 -37.84 6.57 6.85
CA ASP A 550 -39.26 6.47 6.48
C ASP A 550 -39.84 5.06 6.64
N GLY A 551 -39.44 4.35 7.69
CA GLY A 551 -39.85 2.97 7.99
C GLY A 551 -39.21 1.89 7.14
N ILE A 552 -38.23 2.20 6.27
CA ILE A 552 -37.55 1.25 5.39
C ILE A 552 -36.10 1.10 5.84
N PRO A 553 -35.57 -0.15 5.89
CA PRO A 553 -34.19 -0.39 6.24
C PRO A 553 -33.20 0.34 5.31
N MET A 554 -32.14 0.94 5.88
CA MET A 554 -31.12 1.69 5.13
C MET A 554 -30.54 0.87 3.96
N GLN A 555 -30.30 -0.42 4.15
CA GLN A 555 -29.77 -1.33 3.14
C GLN A 555 -30.70 -1.57 1.93
N ASP A 556 -31.96 -1.15 2.01
CA ASP A 556 -32.93 -1.25 0.92
C ASP A 556 -32.96 -0.02 0.02
N TYR A 557 -32.28 1.05 0.40
CA TYR A 557 -32.07 2.23 -0.43
C TYR A 557 -30.88 2.05 -1.36
N THR A 558 -30.93 2.76 -2.49
CA THR A 558 -29.77 2.89 -3.38
C THR A 558 -28.79 3.95 -2.84
N ARG A 559 -27.55 3.91 -3.34
CA ARG A 559 -26.53 4.89 -2.96
C ARG A 559 -26.97 6.32 -3.31
N GLY A 560 -27.55 6.52 -4.50
CA GLY A 560 -28.06 7.83 -4.95
C GLY A 560 -29.21 8.34 -4.09
N GLU A 561 -30.19 7.47 -3.76
CA GLU A 561 -31.33 7.84 -2.90
C GLU A 561 -30.88 8.31 -1.52
N LEU A 562 -29.96 7.59 -0.87
CA LEU A 562 -29.46 7.96 0.45
C LEU A 562 -28.60 9.24 0.38
N ARG A 563 -27.66 9.33 -0.55
CA ARG A 563 -26.73 10.48 -0.67
C ARG A 563 -27.39 11.73 -1.16
N GLY A 564 -28.42 11.61 -2.00
CA GLY A 564 -29.24 12.77 -2.44
C GLY A 564 -30.24 13.27 -1.38
N SER A 565 -30.46 12.51 -0.30
CA SER A 565 -31.42 12.88 0.76
C SER A 565 -30.75 13.23 2.09
N LEU A 566 -29.51 12.81 2.33
CA LEU A 566 -28.78 12.96 3.58
C LEU A 566 -27.44 13.63 3.36
N SER A 567 -27.18 14.71 4.11
CA SER A 567 -25.90 15.42 4.15
C SER A 567 -25.28 15.39 5.54
N VAL A 568 -23.95 15.38 5.60
CA VAL A 568 -23.18 15.36 6.84
C VAL A 568 -22.29 16.60 6.90
N ILE A 569 -22.31 17.30 8.01
CA ILE A 569 -21.40 18.40 8.33
C ILE A 569 -20.48 17.91 9.44
N ASP A 570 -19.22 17.63 9.06
CA ASP A 570 -18.22 17.02 9.94
C ASP A 570 -17.51 18.10 10.80
N GLN A 571 -17.02 17.69 11.96
CA GLN A 571 -16.15 18.53 12.81
C GLN A 571 -14.88 18.95 12.07
N LYS A 572 -14.33 18.07 11.22
CA LYS A 572 -13.09 18.29 10.47
C LYS A 572 -13.38 18.73 9.03
N ILE A 573 -13.36 20.04 8.81
CA ILE A 573 -13.64 20.64 7.51
C ILE A 573 -12.46 20.42 6.55
N VAL A 574 -12.74 19.90 5.37
CA VAL A 574 -11.78 19.73 4.29
C VAL A 574 -12.22 20.54 3.07
N LEU A 575 -11.41 21.53 2.68
CA LEU A 575 -11.62 22.35 1.48
C LEU A 575 -10.52 22.07 0.46
N PHE A 576 -10.92 22.02 -0.81
CA PHE A 576 -10.03 21.73 -1.91
C PHE A 576 -9.49 23.02 -2.55
N SER A 577 -8.28 22.95 -3.10
CA SER A 577 -7.71 24.04 -3.91
C SER A 577 -8.40 24.10 -5.26
N ASP A 578 -9.63 24.64 -5.25
CA ASP A 578 -10.52 24.79 -6.39
C ASP A 578 -11.42 26.02 -6.17
N THR A 579 -12.29 26.34 -7.12
CA THR A 579 -13.23 27.44 -6.99
C THR A 579 -14.18 27.25 -5.80
N ILE A 580 -14.67 28.33 -5.23
CA ILE A 580 -15.66 28.26 -4.15
C ILE A 580 -16.92 27.54 -4.64
N ALA A 581 -17.36 27.77 -5.87
CA ALA A 581 -18.51 27.07 -6.45
C ALA A 581 -18.29 25.57 -6.48
N ASN A 582 -17.12 25.08 -6.93
CA ASN A 582 -16.79 23.65 -6.97
C ASN A 582 -16.67 23.05 -5.57
N ASN A 583 -16.16 23.81 -4.59
CA ASN A 583 -16.14 23.39 -3.21
C ASN A 583 -17.54 23.22 -2.61
N ILE A 584 -18.51 24.03 -3.00
CA ILE A 584 -19.90 23.91 -2.55
C ILE A 584 -20.61 22.75 -3.23
N ARG A 585 -20.50 22.62 -4.56
CA ARG A 585 -21.19 21.57 -5.32
C ARG A 585 -20.47 20.22 -5.33
N MET A 586 -19.24 20.13 -4.82
CA MET A 586 -18.42 18.90 -4.82
C MET A 586 -18.31 18.23 -6.20
N TRP A 587 -18.15 19.05 -7.25
CA TRP A 587 -18.09 18.63 -8.68
C TRP A 587 -19.35 17.93 -9.20
N ASP A 588 -20.48 18.01 -8.48
CA ASP A 588 -21.77 17.55 -8.98
C ASP A 588 -22.37 18.61 -9.92
N GLU A 589 -22.31 18.34 -11.21
CA GLU A 589 -22.83 19.25 -12.27
C GLU A 589 -24.35 19.34 -12.29
N SER A 590 -25.06 18.45 -11.57
CA SER A 590 -26.53 18.54 -11.46
C SER A 590 -26.98 19.67 -10.54
N ILE A 591 -26.10 20.18 -9.66
CA ILE A 591 -26.36 21.30 -8.78
C ILE A 591 -26.19 22.61 -9.57
N GLU A 592 -27.27 23.31 -9.82
CA GLU A 592 -27.31 24.57 -10.57
C GLU A 592 -26.67 25.74 -9.79
N ASP A 593 -26.20 26.76 -10.50
CA ASP A 593 -25.56 27.92 -9.88
C ASP A 593 -26.47 28.65 -8.88
N TYR A 594 -27.79 28.71 -9.15
CA TYR A 594 -28.73 29.33 -8.23
C TYR A 594 -28.88 28.59 -6.91
N GLU A 595 -28.74 27.23 -6.92
CA GLU A 595 -28.77 26.39 -5.70
C GLU A 595 -27.52 26.61 -4.85
N VAL A 596 -26.36 26.73 -5.50
CA VAL A 596 -25.10 27.12 -4.84
C VAL A 596 -25.23 28.47 -4.15
N ILE A 597 -25.81 29.46 -4.83
CA ILE A 597 -26.03 30.81 -4.28
C ILE A 597 -27.04 30.79 -3.13
N LEU A 598 -28.13 30.04 -3.27
CA LEU A 598 -29.14 29.89 -2.23
C LEU A 598 -28.55 29.23 -0.96
N ALA A 599 -27.84 28.14 -1.12
CA ALA A 599 -27.16 27.46 -0.02
C ALA A 599 -26.14 28.35 0.69
N ALA A 600 -25.37 29.16 -0.07
CA ALA A 600 -24.44 30.12 0.49
C ALA A 600 -25.11 31.24 1.26
N LYS A 601 -26.32 31.69 0.83
CA LYS A 601 -27.13 32.66 1.55
C LYS A 601 -27.67 32.09 2.86
N ASP A 602 -28.19 30.88 2.85
CA ASP A 602 -28.72 30.21 4.04
C ASP A 602 -27.61 29.90 5.07
N ALA A 603 -26.40 29.61 4.60
CA ALA A 603 -25.20 29.47 5.44
C ALA A 603 -24.57 30.82 5.86
N HIS A 604 -25.14 31.96 5.48
CA HIS A 604 -24.59 33.30 5.76
C HIS A 604 -23.15 33.54 5.31
N ILE A 605 -22.73 32.94 4.17
CA ILE A 605 -21.37 33.08 3.59
C ILE A 605 -21.39 33.89 2.27
N HIS A 606 -22.56 34.14 1.67
CA HIS A 606 -22.70 34.77 0.37
C HIS A 606 -21.97 36.11 0.26
N GLU A 607 -22.14 37.00 1.25
CA GLU A 607 -21.52 38.33 1.26
C GLU A 607 -19.99 38.25 1.33
N ASP A 608 -19.46 37.29 2.14
CA ASP A 608 -18.01 37.04 2.22
C ASP A 608 -17.45 36.54 0.87
N ILE A 609 -18.24 35.73 0.15
CA ILE A 609 -17.85 35.22 -1.17
C ILE A 609 -17.86 36.38 -2.18
N MET A 610 -18.92 37.20 -2.20
CA MET A 610 -19.05 38.31 -3.14
C MET A 610 -18.06 39.46 -2.88
N ALA A 611 -17.54 39.58 -1.66
CA ALA A 611 -16.48 40.53 -1.33
C ALA A 611 -15.12 40.16 -1.95
N ARG A 612 -14.97 38.93 -2.46
CA ARG A 612 -13.75 38.46 -3.15
C ARG A 612 -13.75 38.87 -4.62
N GLU A 613 -12.57 39.18 -5.17
CA GLU A 613 -12.40 39.72 -6.55
C GLU A 613 -13.14 38.90 -7.63
N LYS A 614 -13.15 37.54 -7.49
CA LYS A 614 -13.80 36.62 -8.44
C LYS A 614 -15.11 36.00 -7.91
N GLY A 615 -15.60 36.43 -6.73
CA GLY A 615 -16.81 35.86 -6.13
C GLY A 615 -16.73 34.34 -6.02
N TYR A 616 -17.73 33.62 -6.52
CA TYR A 616 -17.78 32.14 -6.54
C TYR A 616 -16.69 31.45 -7.39
N GLY A 617 -16.12 32.18 -8.35
CA GLY A 617 -14.98 31.72 -9.16
C GLY A 617 -13.61 31.91 -8.48
N HIS A 618 -13.55 32.39 -7.25
CA HIS A 618 -12.32 32.54 -6.49
C HIS A 618 -11.77 31.11 -6.14
N ILE A 619 -10.49 30.89 -6.40
CA ILE A 619 -9.82 29.61 -6.09
C ILE A 619 -9.27 29.69 -4.68
N LEU A 620 -9.69 28.76 -3.83
CA LEU A 620 -9.22 28.64 -2.45
C LEU A 620 -7.80 28.08 -2.40
N LEU A 621 -7.04 28.50 -1.40
CA LEU A 621 -5.79 27.84 -1.04
C LEU A 621 -6.07 26.47 -0.42
N GLU A 622 -5.07 25.58 -0.44
CA GLU A 622 -5.18 24.23 0.13
C GLU A 622 -5.68 24.27 1.59
N GLY A 623 -6.73 23.49 1.87
CA GLY A 623 -7.37 23.47 3.18
C GLY A 623 -8.14 24.75 3.54
N GLY A 624 -8.36 25.67 2.58
CA GLY A 624 -9.03 26.96 2.83
C GLY A 624 -8.21 27.86 3.75
N ALA A 625 -6.88 27.85 3.62
CA ALA A 625 -5.98 28.64 4.49
C ALA A 625 -6.23 30.17 4.41
N ASP A 626 -6.86 30.64 3.34
CA ASP A 626 -7.28 32.03 3.10
C ASP A 626 -8.65 32.37 3.71
N LEU A 627 -9.29 31.44 4.40
CA LEU A 627 -10.57 31.62 5.09
C LEU A 627 -10.38 31.59 6.61
N SER A 628 -11.18 32.38 7.33
CA SER A 628 -11.31 32.26 8.79
C SER A 628 -11.97 30.92 9.19
N GLY A 629 -11.83 30.50 10.44
CA GLY A 629 -12.49 29.30 10.94
C GLY A 629 -14.01 29.29 10.73
N GLY A 630 -14.67 30.41 11.04
CA GLY A 630 -16.10 30.57 10.84
C GLY A 630 -16.51 30.61 9.36
N GLN A 631 -15.67 31.20 8.47
CA GLN A 631 -15.94 31.16 7.03
C GLN A 631 -15.82 29.75 6.46
N ARG A 632 -14.80 28.99 6.88
CA ARG A 632 -14.69 27.58 6.50
C ARG A 632 -15.91 26.77 6.91
N GLN A 633 -16.37 26.98 8.15
CA GLN A 633 -17.54 26.28 8.69
C GLN A 633 -18.83 26.64 7.94
N ARG A 634 -19.06 27.92 7.65
CA ARG A 634 -20.22 28.35 6.86
C ARG A 634 -20.16 27.84 5.42
N LEU A 635 -18.96 27.71 4.84
CA LEU A 635 -18.79 27.11 3.50
C LEU A 635 -19.12 25.61 3.51
N GLU A 636 -18.75 24.88 4.56
CA GLU A 636 -19.12 23.47 4.74
C GLU A 636 -20.64 23.30 4.91
N ILE A 637 -21.29 24.20 5.66
CA ILE A 637 -22.74 24.22 5.79
C ILE A 637 -23.38 24.49 4.42
N ALA A 638 -22.88 25.46 3.65
CA ALA A 638 -23.36 25.73 2.29
C ALA A 638 -23.23 24.50 1.38
N ARG A 639 -22.11 23.75 1.46
CA ARG A 639 -21.89 22.49 0.76
C ARG A 639 -22.97 21.45 1.11
N ALA A 640 -23.27 21.29 2.39
CA ALA A 640 -24.29 20.35 2.85
C ALA A 640 -25.70 20.73 2.38
N LEU A 641 -26.01 22.04 2.31
CA LEU A 641 -27.32 22.53 1.91
C LEU A 641 -27.54 22.62 0.39
N ALA A 642 -26.46 22.62 -0.40
CA ALA A 642 -26.54 22.77 -1.86
C ALA A 642 -27.23 21.57 -2.55
N ALA A 643 -27.10 20.38 -1.97
CA ALA A 643 -27.77 19.15 -2.45
C ALA A 643 -29.27 19.08 -2.04
N ASP A 644 -29.82 20.10 -1.39
CA ASP A 644 -31.20 20.15 -0.87
C ASP A 644 -31.60 18.89 -0.08
N PRO A 645 -30.85 18.51 0.99
CA PRO A 645 -31.08 17.29 1.72
C PRO A 645 -32.35 17.35 2.56
N SER A 646 -33.00 16.19 2.77
CA SER A 646 -34.11 16.03 3.75
C SER A 646 -33.60 15.81 5.17
N ILE A 647 -32.36 15.33 5.32
CA ILE A 647 -31.71 15.02 6.60
C ILE A 647 -30.34 15.66 6.63
N VAL A 648 -30.02 16.38 7.69
CA VAL A 648 -28.69 16.93 7.96
C VAL A 648 -28.17 16.39 9.29
N ILE A 649 -26.98 15.77 9.23
CA ILE A 649 -26.23 15.31 10.39
C ILE A 649 -25.16 16.35 10.70
N MET A 650 -25.08 16.82 11.95
CA MET A 650 -24.15 17.86 12.39
C MET A 650 -23.28 17.35 13.54
N ASP A 651 -21.97 17.22 13.33
CA ASP A 651 -21.00 16.93 14.39
C ASP A 651 -20.21 18.20 14.74
N GLU A 652 -20.59 18.87 15.83
CA GLU A 652 -20.01 20.15 16.29
C GLU A 652 -19.93 21.24 15.19
N ALA A 653 -20.90 21.22 14.27
CA ALA A 653 -20.89 21.99 13.02
C ALA A 653 -20.95 23.52 13.20
N THR A 654 -21.19 24.03 14.39
CA THR A 654 -21.33 25.48 14.68
C THR A 654 -20.27 26.00 15.66
N SER A 655 -19.30 25.18 16.03
CA SER A 655 -18.33 25.48 17.10
C SER A 655 -17.46 26.72 16.85
N ALA A 656 -17.18 27.08 15.58
CA ALA A 656 -16.37 28.24 15.20
C ALA A 656 -17.23 29.48 14.86
N LEU A 657 -18.56 29.41 14.95
CA LEU A 657 -19.47 30.52 14.69
C LEU A 657 -19.69 31.34 15.96
N ASP A 658 -19.95 32.64 15.79
CA ASP A 658 -20.52 33.48 16.83
C ASP A 658 -22.02 33.14 17.05
N SER A 659 -22.54 33.39 18.23
CA SER A 659 -23.92 33.01 18.61
C SER A 659 -24.99 33.64 17.72
N GLY A 660 -24.74 34.84 17.17
CA GLY A 660 -25.69 35.52 16.25
C GLY A 660 -25.80 34.78 14.93
N THR A 661 -24.64 34.49 14.28
CA THR A 661 -24.58 33.75 13.03
C THR A 661 -25.07 32.31 13.19
N GLU A 662 -24.71 31.62 14.29
CA GLU A 662 -25.19 30.29 14.62
C GLU A 662 -26.73 30.21 14.63
N ASN A 663 -27.39 31.13 15.35
CA ASN A 663 -28.85 31.16 15.45
C ASN A 663 -29.52 31.40 14.07
N LEU A 664 -28.94 32.25 13.23
CA LEU A 664 -29.46 32.52 11.89
C LEU A 664 -29.32 31.28 10.98
N VAL A 665 -28.18 30.63 10.98
CA VAL A 665 -27.93 29.40 10.18
C VAL A 665 -28.85 28.26 10.64
N VAL A 666 -28.95 28.01 11.92
CA VAL A 666 -29.84 26.95 12.47
C VAL A 666 -31.29 27.23 12.15
N LYS A 667 -31.72 28.52 12.25
CA LYS A 667 -33.06 28.94 11.86
C LYS A 667 -33.33 28.67 10.38
N ASN A 668 -32.42 29.05 9.48
CA ASN A 668 -32.58 28.82 8.04
C ASN A 668 -32.70 27.35 7.68
N ILE A 669 -31.91 26.47 8.33
CA ILE A 669 -32.00 25.01 8.16
C ILE A 669 -33.37 24.50 8.62
N ARG A 670 -33.87 24.96 9.77
CA ARG A 670 -35.17 24.58 10.31
C ARG A 670 -36.31 25.08 9.43
N ASP A 671 -36.25 26.34 8.92
CA ASP A 671 -37.26 26.92 8.04
C ASP A 671 -37.39 26.18 6.69
N ARG A 672 -36.36 25.44 6.26
CA ARG A 672 -36.43 24.47 5.14
C ARG A 672 -37.17 23.17 5.46
N GLY A 673 -37.52 22.92 6.72
CA GLY A 673 -38.15 21.66 7.15
C GLY A 673 -37.24 20.44 7.15
N ILE A 674 -35.91 20.64 7.22
CA ILE A 674 -34.90 19.59 7.22
C ILE A 674 -34.85 18.91 8.60
N THR A 675 -34.79 17.59 8.62
CA THR A 675 -34.55 16.81 9.84
C THR A 675 -33.11 16.95 10.28
N CYS A 676 -32.86 17.36 11.53
CA CYS A 676 -31.53 17.59 12.04
C CYS A 676 -31.16 16.61 13.16
N LEU A 677 -30.07 15.89 12.99
CA LEU A 677 -29.44 15.09 14.05
C LEU A 677 -28.13 15.78 14.45
N ILE A 678 -28.07 16.31 15.68
CA ILE A 678 -27.04 17.26 16.08
C ILE A 678 -26.25 16.71 17.26
N VAL A 679 -24.94 16.65 17.15
CA VAL A 679 -24.02 16.53 18.27
C VAL A 679 -23.44 17.92 18.55
N ALA A 680 -23.75 18.47 19.70
CA ALA A 680 -23.27 19.79 20.09
C ALA A 680 -22.76 19.81 21.54
N HIS A 681 -21.79 20.69 21.76
CA HIS A 681 -21.27 21.04 23.08
C HIS A 681 -21.76 22.41 23.58
N ARG A 682 -22.40 23.21 22.71
CA ARG A 682 -22.94 24.50 23.08
C ARG A 682 -24.38 24.38 23.53
N LEU A 683 -24.69 24.99 24.68
CA LEU A 683 -26.04 24.99 25.25
C LEU A 683 -27.04 25.71 24.34
N SER A 684 -26.62 26.79 23.61
CA SER A 684 -27.44 27.52 22.63
C SER A 684 -28.05 26.60 21.58
N THR A 685 -27.26 25.70 21.00
CA THR A 685 -27.71 24.78 19.95
C THR A 685 -28.61 23.69 20.50
N ILE A 686 -28.29 23.17 21.72
CA ILE A 686 -29.00 22.03 22.34
C ILE A 686 -30.37 22.45 22.85
N ARG A 687 -30.49 23.63 23.47
CA ARG A 687 -31.69 24.13 24.15
C ARG A 687 -32.91 24.23 23.22
N ASP A 688 -32.68 24.64 22.00
CA ASP A 688 -33.74 24.89 21.04
C ASP A 688 -34.12 23.64 20.21
N CYS A 689 -33.54 22.46 20.48
CA CYS A 689 -33.92 21.22 19.84
C CYS A 689 -35.24 20.66 20.37
N ASP A 690 -36.02 20.03 19.50
CA ASP A 690 -37.32 19.44 19.85
C ASP A 690 -37.19 18.29 20.86
N ARG A 691 -36.04 17.59 20.81
CA ARG A 691 -35.70 16.51 21.71
C ARG A 691 -34.22 16.44 21.99
N ILE A 692 -33.82 16.08 23.18
CA ILE A 692 -32.44 15.87 23.61
C ILE A 692 -32.31 14.43 24.10
N ILE A 693 -31.27 13.73 23.62
CA ILE A 693 -30.90 12.38 24.00
C ILE A 693 -29.56 12.44 24.73
N VAL A 694 -29.57 12.03 25.99
CA VAL A 694 -28.36 11.98 26.83
C VAL A 694 -27.79 10.58 26.82
N LEU A 695 -26.53 10.46 26.34
CA LEU A 695 -25.82 9.21 26.27
C LEU A 695 -24.84 9.03 27.43
N GLU A 696 -24.88 7.85 28.03
CA GLU A 696 -23.89 7.39 29.02
C GLU A 696 -23.48 5.96 28.69
N GLN A 697 -22.17 5.72 28.55
CA GLN A 697 -21.60 4.40 28.27
C GLN A 697 -22.30 3.63 27.12
N GLY A 698 -22.59 4.35 26.01
CA GLY A 698 -23.20 3.75 24.82
C GLY A 698 -24.71 3.43 24.92
N ARG A 699 -25.38 3.93 25.94
CA ARG A 699 -26.82 3.76 26.14
C ARG A 699 -27.52 5.09 26.41
N ILE A 700 -28.82 5.14 26.19
CA ILE A 700 -29.63 6.32 26.52
C ILE A 700 -29.85 6.33 28.04
N ALA A 701 -29.33 7.36 28.69
CA ALA A 701 -29.57 7.61 30.13
C ALA A 701 -30.82 8.44 30.35
N GLU A 702 -30.99 9.52 29.58
CA GLU A 702 -32.14 10.43 29.71
C GLU A 702 -32.56 10.87 28.30
N GLN A 703 -33.84 11.24 28.14
CA GLN A 703 -34.37 11.84 26.91
C GLN A 703 -35.58 12.72 27.23
N GLY A 704 -35.70 13.87 26.57
CA GLY A 704 -36.79 14.82 26.76
C GLY A 704 -36.45 16.18 26.13
N THR A 705 -37.27 17.17 26.40
CA THR A 705 -36.99 18.59 26.07
C THR A 705 -36.02 19.18 27.09
N HIS A 706 -35.46 20.37 26.78
CA HIS A 706 -34.54 21.05 27.70
C HIS A 706 -35.21 21.29 29.10
N GLU A 707 -36.45 21.72 29.12
CA GLU A 707 -37.17 22.06 30.35
C GLU A 707 -37.44 20.79 31.20
N GLU A 708 -37.87 19.70 30.55
CA GLU A 708 -38.10 18.40 31.21
C GLU A 708 -36.82 17.87 31.87
N LEU A 709 -35.71 17.85 31.11
CA LEU A 709 -34.43 17.33 31.58
C LEU A 709 -33.78 18.22 32.67
N MET A 710 -33.96 19.53 32.60
CA MET A 710 -33.53 20.44 33.68
C MET A 710 -34.35 20.20 34.99
N THR A 711 -35.64 19.91 34.85
CA THR A 711 -36.52 19.61 36.00
C THR A 711 -36.16 18.27 36.67
N LEU A 712 -35.75 17.27 35.88
CA LEU A 712 -35.26 15.98 36.39
C LEU A 712 -33.98 16.10 37.22
N ASN A 713 -33.24 17.20 37.07
CA ASN A 713 -31.95 17.48 37.75
C ASN A 713 -30.96 16.29 37.70
N GLY A 714 -30.96 15.55 36.61
CA GLY A 714 -30.16 14.37 36.36
C GLY A 714 -28.82 14.66 35.70
N LEU A 715 -28.38 13.73 34.84
CA LEU A 715 -27.11 13.82 34.13
C LEU A 715 -27.05 15.06 33.19
N TYR A 716 -28.16 15.34 32.46
CA TYR A 716 -28.26 16.52 31.61
C TYR A 716 -28.07 17.81 32.41
N ALA A 717 -28.78 17.99 33.51
CA ALA A 717 -28.66 19.19 34.34
C ALA A 717 -27.25 19.35 34.92
N SER A 718 -26.55 18.26 35.21
CA SER A 718 -25.15 18.29 35.64
C SER A 718 -24.20 18.72 34.52
N LEU A 719 -24.40 18.24 33.27
CA LEU A 719 -23.64 18.64 32.11
C LEU A 719 -23.83 20.13 31.80
N VAL A 720 -25.05 20.64 31.89
CA VAL A 720 -25.37 22.07 31.66
C VAL A 720 -24.78 22.97 32.75
N LYS A 721 -24.69 22.54 34.00
CA LYS A 721 -24.12 23.33 35.12
C LYS A 721 -22.58 23.38 35.06
N ASN A 722 -21.94 22.40 34.44
CA ASN A 722 -20.50 22.29 34.36
C ASN A 722 -19.91 22.92 33.08
N ASN A 723 -20.75 23.28 32.10
CA ASN A 723 -20.42 24.05 30.90
C ASN A 723 -20.89 25.51 31.03
#